data_8f5b96b43a1d4da72de655188bd0e433
#
_entry.id   8f5b96b43a1d4da72de655188bd0e433
#
_cell.length_a   1.000
_cell.length_b   1.000
_cell.length_c   1.000
_cell.angle_alpha   90.00
_cell.angle_beta   90.00
_cell.angle_gamma   90.00
#
_symmetry.space_group_name_H-M   'P 1'
#
loop_
_entity.id
_entity.type
_entity.pdbx_description
1 polymer ?
#
loop_
_entity_poly.entity_id
_entity_poly.type
_entity_poly.pdbx_seq_one_letter_code
_entity_poly.pdbx_strand_id
1 'polypeptide(L)'
;MMKRFFTWALLVLSVGTAVAQNAVPDTPVVRFLRENPRRAAFNTHSYEFLPIQDTPAPKGYKPFYISHYGRHGSRSDWGGPQYRLVRDLLAKASEQHLLTPAGDSLMHEAAVIYELHNGMDGRLTPRGVREHAQLAERMYHRFPEVFRKGCKHIRAVSSTTPRCIVSMNGFTGRLMSLQPDLDFDLDTGEKYYAYIARGENSTISARTGQALAAYRKTIQWDTETVYRTLFTDPAEARKLIPDAVAFQNAIYDCARVSDPFDIPDNMYRYLPFGNVVKFHELNFLSAYLNQCDSKLNGELRLPRAQELIDTLISQADAVISGKVRKAADLCFGHDWPYLGLVCYLGLEGVSERYTLEEAADNWLPSWYCPFAANLQMIFYRSKKSDEVLVKFLMNEREAKLPALEAVQGPYYRWNDVKAWCENRIPRTQIVAHRGYWDGNAENSIASLRKAQEFGCWGSEFDIHLTADGVPVIHHDRHIGELDIQTSAFEDVRANRLANGEPVPTLAEYMGQVARNRECMAVLELKPQSTAEREDELVEKCLQALQPAPARNVPPEFAAFARRQEPAKVVFISFSHHICQELSRRAPGYMVQYLEGDIAPAQLHAEGINGIDYHYSVFYKHPEWVQEAHDLGMTVNAWTVDDRKDIEAMRDLGVDQITTNNPVLVREILWER
;
A
#
# COMPACT_ATOMS: atom_id res chain seq x y z
N MET A 1 12.59 -31.77 -60.30
CA MET A 1 13.14 -32.05 -58.96
C MET A 1 13.14 -30.84 -58.02
N MET A 2 13.04 -29.62 -58.47
CA MET A 2 13.10 -28.38 -57.63
C MET A 2 11.79 -27.98 -56.93
N LYS A 3 10.62 -28.42 -57.36
CA LYS A 3 9.32 -28.03 -56.75
C LYS A 3 8.95 -28.83 -55.49
N ARG A 4 9.59 -29.98 -55.19
CA ARG A 4 9.30 -30.78 -53.99
C ARG A 4 10.15 -30.37 -52.75
N PHE A 5 11.28 -29.72 -52.96
CA PHE A 5 12.11 -29.23 -51.86
C PHE A 5 11.56 -27.95 -51.22
N PHE A 6 10.86 -27.09 -51.96
CA PHE A 6 10.28 -25.86 -51.42
C PHE A 6 9.06 -26.08 -50.52
N THR A 7 8.28 -27.13 -50.77
CA THR A 7 7.08 -27.46 -49.96
C THR A 7 7.45 -28.03 -48.59
N TRP A 8 8.58 -28.73 -48.47
CA TRP A 8 9.07 -29.25 -47.19
C TRP A 8 9.74 -28.17 -46.33
N ALA A 9 10.43 -27.23 -46.94
CA ALA A 9 11.04 -26.10 -46.20
C ALA A 9 9.99 -25.16 -45.58
N LEU A 10 8.86 -24.93 -46.29
CA LEU A 10 7.74 -24.13 -45.79
C LEU A 10 6.97 -24.85 -44.67
N LEU A 11 6.85 -26.18 -44.71
CA LEU A 11 6.17 -26.95 -43.67
C LEU A 11 7.03 -27.05 -42.40
N VAL A 12 8.34 -27.13 -42.52
CA VAL A 12 9.27 -27.15 -41.37
C VAL A 12 9.37 -25.76 -40.74
N LEU A 13 9.32 -24.67 -41.53
CA LEU A 13 9.28 -23.29 -40.99
C LEU A 13 7.95 -22.97 -40.31
N SER A 14 6.81 -23.47 -40.83
CA SER A 14 5.50 -23.24 -40.15
C SER A 14 5.31 -24.05 -38.86
N VAL A 15 5.88 -25.26 -38.80
CA VAL A 15 5.89 -26.07 -37.55
C VAL A 15 6.88 -25.48 -36.55
N GLY A 16 8.03 -24.98 -36.99
CA GLY A 16 9.02 -24.33 -36.12
C GLY A 16 8.51 -23.02 -35.52
N THR A 17 7.76 -22.21 -36.28
CA THR A 17 7.16 -20.97 -35.80
C THR A 17 5.96 -21.19 -34.87
N ALA A 18 5.15 -22.23 -35.10
CA ALA A 18 4.04 -22.60 -34.21
C ALA A 18 4.54 -23.17 -32.86
N VAL A 19 5.66 -23.90 -32.84
CA VAL A 19 6.27 -24.40 -31.63
C VAL A 19 7.00 -23.28 -30.87
N ALA A 20 7.57 -22.29 -31.57
CA ALA A 20 8.23 -21.15 -30.93
C ALA A 20 7.23 -20.15 -30.30
N GLN A 21 6.00 -20.05 -30.80
CA GLN A 21 4.96 -19.15 -30.26
C GLN A 21 4.35 -19.63 -28.94
N ASN A 22 4.49 -20.90 -28.56
CA ASN A 22 3.97 -21.48 -27.31
C ASN A 22 5.06 -21.83 -26.28
N ALA A 23 6.31 -21.46 -26.51
CA ALA A 23 7.37 -21.69 -25.52
C ALA A 23 7.23 -20.71 -24.35
N VAL A 24 7.08 -21.23 -23.14
CA VAL A 24 7.08 -20.40 -21.92
C VAL A 24 8.47 -19.75 -21.79
N PRO A 25 8.58 -18.41 -21.70
CA PRO A 25 9.87 -17.72 -21.58
C PRO A 25 10.69 -18.24 -20.39
N ASP A 26 12.03 -18.28 -20.50
CA ASP A 26 12.90 -18.73 -19.43
C ASP A 26 13.29 -17.56 -18.50
N THR A 27 12.31 -17.01 -17.77
CA THR A 27 12.49 -15.92 -16.83
C THR A 27 12.86 -16.43 -15.43
N PRO A 28 13.37 -15.57 -14.51
CA PRO A 28 13.58 -15.91 -13.11
C PRO A 28 12.35 -16.54 -12.45
N VAL A 29 11.17 -15.96 -12.66
CA VAL A 29 9.89 -16.49 -12.14
C VAL A 29 9.62 -17.88 -12.68
N VAL A 30 9.76 -18.10 -13.99
CA VAL A 30 9.51 -19.41 -14.62
C VAL A 30 10.49 -20.48 -14.12
N ARG A 31 11.77 -20.16 -13.98
CA ARG A 31 12.76 -21.08 -13.39
C ARG A 31 12.40 -21.45 -11.95
N PHE A 32 12.02 -20.45 -11.16
CA PHE A 32 11.61 -20.62 -9.76
C PHE A 32 10.39 -21.54 -9.61
N LEU A 33 9.41 -21.45 -10.53
CA LEU A 33 8.25 -22.34 -10.55
C LEU A 33 8.58 -23.75 -11.05
N ARG A 34 9.52 -23.90 -11.99
CA ARG A 34 9.98 -25.23 -12.46
C ARG A 34 10.69 -26.02 -11.36
N GLU A 35 11.45 -25.34 -10.49
CA GLU A 35 12.11 -25.98 -9.35
C GLU A 35 11.10 -26.56 -8.35
N ASN A 36 10.03 -25.83 -8.07
CA ASN A 36 8.95 -26.24 -7.18
C ASN A 36 7.61 -25.63 -7.65
N PRO A 37 6.78 -26.38 -8.40
CA PRO A 37 5.48 -25.89 -8.90
C PRO A 37 4.52 -25.41 -7.82
N ARG A 38 4.66 -25.86 -6.56
CA ARG A 38 3.84 -25.38 -5.42
C ARG A 38 4.05 -23.90 -5.14
N ARG A 39 5.20 -23.33 -5.53
CA ARG A 39 5.48 -21.89 -5.44
C ARG A 39 4.52 -21.03 -6.28
N ALA A 40 3.80 -21.64 -7.24
CA ALA A 40 2.73 -20.98 -7.97
C ALA A 40 1.56 -20.56 -7.07
N ALA A 41 1.44 -21.09 -5.86
CA ALA A 41 0.45 -20.68 -4.86
C ALA A 41 0.64 -19.22 -4.38
N PHE A 42 1.74 -18.56 -4.68
CA PHE A 42 2.06 -17.18 -4.27
C PHE A 42 1.94 -16.98 -2.75
N ASN A 43 1.05 -16.10 -2.31
CA ASN A 43 0.86 -15.76 -0.90
C ASN A 43 0.06 -16.81 -0.11
N THR A 44 -0.42 -17.87 -0.77
CA THR A 44 -0.96 -19.06 -0.10
C THR A 44 0.03 -20.23 -0.08
N HIS A 45 1.27 -20.01 -0.54
CA HIS A 45 2.36 -20.96 -0.40
C HIS A 45 2.78 -21.07 1.07
N SER A 46 2.87 -22.28 1.59
CA SER A 46 3.30 -22.55 2.97
C SER A 46 4.78 -22.24 3.16
N TYR A 47 5.19 -21.97 4.39
CA TYR A 47 6.57 -21.59 4.71
C TYR A 47 7.57 -22.72 4.40
N GLU A 48 8.61 -22.38 3.63
CA GLU A 48 9.72 -23.30 3.34
C GLU A 48 10.84 -23.13 4.40
N PHE A 49 11.00 -24.10 5.29
CA PHE A 49 12.08 -24.11 6.28
C PHE A 49 13.40 -24.52 5.65
N LEU A 50 14.21 -23.54 5.29
CA LEU A 50 15.52 -23.77 4.72
C LEU A 50 16.63 -23.92 5.82
N PRO A 51 17.79 -24.52 5.49
CA PRO A 51 18.94 -24.49 6.37
C PRO A 51 19.37 -23.08 6.72
N ILE A 52 19.64 -22.82 8.01
CA ILE A 52 20.13 -21.54 8.49
C ILE A 52 21.60 -21.39 8.12
N GLN A 53 21.94 -20.27 7.51
CA GLN A 53 23.31 -19.85 7.25
C GLN A 53 23.52 -18.47 7.89
N ASP A 54 24.54 -18.34 8.74
CA ASP A 54 24.82 -17.10 9.46
C ASP A 54 26.24 -16.60 9.18
N THR A 55 26.35 -15.36 8.76
CA THR A 55 27.61 -14.62 8.82
C THR A 55 27.93 -14.32 10.29
N PRO A 56 29.14 -14.65 10.78
CA PRO A 56 29.52 -14.35 12.15
C PRO A 56 29.43 -12.86 12.48
N ALA A 57 29.00 -12.54 13.70
CA ALA A 57 28.96 -11.16 14.17
C ALA A 57 30.38 -10.54 14.25
N PRO A 58 30.52 -9.24 14.03
CA PRO A 58 31.78 -8.53 14.24
C PRO A 58 32.35 -8.80 15.63
N LYS A 59 33.67 -8.84 15.73
CA LYS A 59 34.38 -9.23 16.96
C LYS A 59 33.94 -8.39 18.16
N GLY A 60 33.42 -9.06 19.20
CA GLY A 60 32.97 -8.44 20.45
C GLY A 60 31.51 -8.04 20.47
N TYR A 61 30.80 -8.10 19.36
CA TYR A 61 29.35 -7.86 19.31
C TYR A 61 28.57 -9.12 19.63
N LYS A 62 27.49 -8.96 20.40
CA LYS A 62 26.56 -10.03 20.77
C LYS A 62 25.13 -9.57 20.61
N PRO A 63 24.20 -10.45 20.18
CA PRO A 63 22.80 -10.13 20.10
C PRO A 63 22.23 -9.89 21.51
N PHE A 64 21.35 -8.90 21.63
CA PHE A 64 20.73 -8.56 22.94
C PHE A 64 19.25 -8.25 22.85
N TYR A 65 18.71 -7.97 21.65
CA TYR A 65 17.31 -7.65 21.43
C TYR A 65 16.89 -8.07 20.02
N ILE A 66 15.63 -8.49 19.88
CA ILE A 66 15.01 -8.86 18.62
C ILE A 66 13.72 -8.07 18.43
N SER A 67 13.58 -7.38 17.30
CA SER A 67 12.31 -6.88 16.81
C SER A 67 11.84 -7.76 15.65
N HIS A 68 10.62 -8.29 15.74
CA HIS A 68 10.05 -9.24 14.79
C HIS A 68 8.70 -8.75 14.29
N TYR A 69 8.51 -8.78 12.97
CA TYR A 69 7.21 -8.69 12.34
C TYR A 69 6.93 -9.97 11.56
N GLY A 70 5.84 -10.67 11.91
CA GLY A 70 5.41 -11.91 11.27
C GLY A 70 4.02 -11.78 10.64
N ARG A 71 3.88 -12.31 9.42
CA ARG A 71 2.60 -12.61 8.80
C ARG A 71 1.99 -13.84 9.48
N HIS A 72 0.64 -13.93 9.56
CA HIS A 72 -0.02 -15.17 10.03
C HIS A 72 0.41 -16.40 9.22
N GLY A 73 0.32 -17.58 9.81
CA GLY A 73 0.66 -18.86 9.18
C GLY A 73 -0.34 -19.35 8.15
N SER A 74 -0.11 -20.57 7.65
CA SER A 74 -0.96 -21.24 6.68
C SER A 74 -2.42 -21.27 7.12
N ARG A 75 -3.31 -20.89 6.20
CA ARG A 75 -4.76 -20.75 6.45
C ARG A 75 -5.59 -21.27 5.28
N SER A 76 -6.85 -21.50 5.53
CA SER A 76 -7.86 -21.67 4.49
C SER A 76 -8.12 -20.35 3.75
N ASP A 77 -8.47 -20.41 2.46
CA ASP A 77 -8.84 -19.26 1.65
C ASP A 77 -10.36 -19.17 1.47
N TRP A 78 -10.85 -18.08 0.86
CA TRP A 78 -12.28 -17.83 0.57
C TRP A 78 -12.70 -18.38 -0.81
N GLY A 79 -12.12 -19.49 -1.24
CA GLY A 79 -12.31 -20.10 -2.57
C GLY A 79 -13.49 -21.09 -2.67
N GLY A 80 -14.38 -21.15 -1.68
CA GLY A 80 -15.47 -22.14 -1.63
C GLY A 80 -16.30 -22.30 -2.91
N PRO A 81 -16.71 -21.22 -3.62
CA PRO A 81 -17.42 -21.34 -4.89
C PRO A 81 -16.60 -22.02 -6.00
N GLN A 82 -15.28 -21.75 -6.09
CA GLN A 82 -14.38 -22.34 -7.08
C GLN A 82 -14.15 -23.83 -6.80
N TYR A 83 -13.92 -24.20 -5.54
CA TYR A 83 -13.73 -25.60 -5.14
C TYR A 83 -15.00 -26.41 -5.43
N ARG A 84 -16.18 -25.86 -5.12
CA ARG A 84 -17.47 -26.44 -5.45
C ARG A 84 -17.64 -26.60 -6.96
N LEU A 85 -17.28 -25.57 -7.75
CA LEU A 85 -17.37 -25.60 -9.21
C LEU A 85 -16.60 -26.77 -9.80
N VAL A 86 -15.34 -26.97 -9.41
CA VAL A 86 -14.50 -28.08 -9.90
C VAL A 86 -15.11 -29.42 -9.51
N ARG A 87 -15.49 -29.61 -8.23
CA ARG A 87 -16.12 -30.83 -7.73
C ARG A 87 -17.39 -31.17 -8.51
N ASP A 88 -18.31 -30.20 -8.63
CA ASP A 88 -19.65 -30.46 -9.21
C ASP A 88 -19.58 -30.68 -10.73
N LEU A 89 -18.71 -30.00 -11.44
CA LEU A 89 -18.52 -30.20 -12.89
C LEU A 89 -17.89 -31.57 -13.18
N LEU A 90 -16.88 -31.97 -12.41
CA LEU A 90 -16.25 -33.29 -12.58
C LEU A 90 -17.19 -34.44 -12.16
N ALA A 91 -18.01 -34.25 -11.12
CA ALA A 91 -19.04 -35.23 -10.74
C ALA A 91 -20.03 -35.46 -11.89
N LYS A 92 -20.55 -34.39 -12.52
CA LYS A 92 -21.41 -34.48 -13.70
C LYS A 92 -20.73 -35.16 -14.89
N ALA A 93 -19.44 -34.88 -15.11
CA ALA A 93 -18.68 -35.53 -16.17
C ALA A 93 -18.49 -37.04 -15.88
N SER A 94 -18.30 -37.43 -14.63
CA SER A 94 -18.20 -38.81 -14.19
C SER A 94 -19.51 -39.58 -14.43
N GLU A 95 -20.67 -38.99 -14.11
CA GLU A 95 -21.99 -39.54 -14.37
C GLU A 95 -22.22 -39.83 -15.88
N GLN A 96 -21.57 -39.04 -16.75
CA GLN A 96 -21.63 -39.19 -18.20
C GLN A 96 -20.50 -40.06 -18.76
N HIS A 97 -19.67 -40.68 -17.93
CA HIS A 97 -18.50 -41.48 -18.30
C HIS A 97 -17.47 -40.75 -19.17
N LEU A 98 -17.35 -39.45 -18.96
CA LEU A 98 -16.46 -38.58 -19.77
C LEU A 98 -15.06 -38.41 -19.16
N LEU A 99 -14.76 -38.89 -17.95
CA LEU A 99 -13.49 -38.66 -17.31
C LEU A 99 -12.41 -39.65 -17.77
N THR A 100 -11.19 -39.12 -17.93
CA THR A 100 -9.95 -39.93 -17.99
C THR A 100 -9.55 -40.33 -16.58
N PRO A 101 -8.58 -41.26 -16.39
CA PRO A 101 -8.00 -41.51 -15.06
C PRO A 101 -7.46 -40.26 -14.36
N ALA A 102 -6.96 -39.29 -15.12
CA ALA A 102 -6.51 -38.00 -14.59
C ALA A 102 -7.72 -37.15 -14.13
N GLY A 103 -8.81 -37.14 -14.87
CA GLY A 103 -10.05 -36.47 -14.51
C GLY A 103 -10.69 -37.07 -13.22
N ASP A 104 -10.71 -38.40 -13.10
CA ASP A 104 -11.16 -39.08 -11.89
C ASP A 104 -10.31 -38.72 -10.66
N SER A 105 -8.99 -38.71 -10.81
CA SER A 105 -8.07 -38.29 -9.74
C SER A 105 -8.35 -36.85 -9.30
N LEU A 106 -8.45 -35.93 -10.25
CA LEU A 106 -8.76 -34.52 -9.94
C LEU A 106 -10.11 -34.36 -9.25
N MET A 107 -11.12 -35.12 -9.66
CA MET A 107 -12.46 -35.12 -9.02
C MET A 107 -12.35 -35.45 -7.53
N HIS A 108 -11.63 -36.51 -7.18
CA HIS A 108 -11.42 -36.90 -5.80
C HIS A 108 -10.64 -35.86 -5.00
N GLU A 109 -9.55 -35.33 -5.56
CA GLU A 109 -8.75 -34.31 -4.92
C GLU A 109 -9.52 -33.01 -4.69
N ALA A 110 -10.33 -32.57 -5.68
CA ALA A 110 -11.18 -31.39 -5.55
C ALA A 110 -12.27 -31.59 -4.48
N ALA A 111 -12.82 -32.81 -4.34
CA ALA A 111 -13.75 -33.12 -3.28
C ALA A 111 -13.10 -33.02 -1.89
N VAL A 112 -11.88 -33.53 -1.74
CA VAL A 112 -11.10 -33.39 -0.49
C VAL A 112 -10.82 -31.92 -0.16
N ILE A 113 -10.39 -31.11 -1.16
CA ILE A 113 -10.17 -29.67 -0.98
C ILE A 113 -11.46 -29.00 -0.50
N TYR A 114 -12.58 -29.28 -1.17
CA TYR A 114 -13.87 -28.69 -0.79
C TYR A 114 -14.24 -29.01 0.66
N GLU A 115 -14.13 -30.26 1.09
CA GLU A 115 -14.49 -30.68 2.45
C GLU A 115 -13.59 -30.07 3.52
N LEU A 116 -12.29 -30.01 3.26
CA LEU A 116 -11.30 -29.41 4.19
C LEU A 116 -11.48 -27.88 4.36
N HIS A 117 -11.94 -27.19 3.32
CA HIS A 117 -12.14 -25.74 3.34
C HIS A 117 -13.55 -25.32 3.74
N ASN A 118 -14.53 -26.23 3.74
CA ASN A 118 -15.92 -25.90 4.03
C ASN A 118 -16.07 -25.37 5.46
N GLY A 119 -16.55 -24.13 5.60
CA GLY A 119 -16.72 -23.46 6.89
C GLY A 119 -15.39 -23.01 7.56
N MET A 120 -14.27 -23.08 6.83
CA MET A 120 -12.94 -22.71 7.34
C MET A 120 -12.43 -21.36 6.81
N ASP A 121 -13.25 -20.57 6.10
CA ASP A 121 -12.83 -19.34 5.44
C ASP A 121 -11.94 -18.45 6.32
N GLY A 122 -10.72 -18.19 5.85
CA GLY A 122 -9.72 -17.36 6.51
C GLY A 122 -9.18 -17.87 7.85
N ARG A 123 -9.53 -19.08 8.27
CA ARG A 123 -9.06 -19.69 9.53
C ARG A 123 -7.68 -20.30 9.38
N LEU A 124 -6.85 -20.14 10.40
CA LEU A 124 -5.54 -20.78 10.48
C LEU A 124 -5.68 -22.31 10.49
N THR A 125 -4.82 -22.99 9.73
CA THR A 125 -4.77 -24.47 9.72
C THR A 125 -3.83 -24.97 10.83
N PRO A 126 -3.88 -26.28 11.16
CA PRO A 126 -2.89 -26.90 12.07
C PRO A 126 -1.45 -26.70 11.58
N ARG A 127 -1.21 -26.70 10.27
CA ARG A 127 0.09 -26.39 9.68
C ARG A 127 0.53 -24.97 10.03
N GLY A 128 -0.36 -23.97 9.93
CA GLY A 128 -0.02 -22.59 10.27
C GLY A 128 0.39 -22.41 11.73
N VAL A 129 -0.19 -23.19 12.65
CA VAL A 129 0.27 -23.20 14.06
C VAL A 129 1.66 -23.80 14.18
N ARG A 130 1.92 -24.94 13.49
CA ARG A 130 3.24 -25.59 13.51
C ARG A 130 4.33 -24.71 12.90
N GLU A 131 4.03 -23.98 11.82
CA GLU A 131 4.97 -23.00 11.22
C GLU A 131 5.46 -21.98 12.25
N HIS A 132 4.55 -21.35 12.99
CA HIS A 132 4.93 -20.39 14.02
C HIS A 132 5.65 -21.01 15.22
N ALA A 133 5.26 -22.20 15.64
CA ALA A 133 5.98 -22.92 16.69
C ALA A 133 7.41 -23.25 16.26
N GLN A 134 7.62 -23.69 15.02
CA GLN A 134 8.92 -24.01 14.48
C GLN A 134 9.80 -22.75 14.29
N LEU A 135 9.24 -21.65 13.82
CA LEU A 135 9.94 -20.36 13.75
C LEU A 135 10.42 -19.90 15.12
N ALA A 136 9.58 -20.02 16.14
CA ALA A 136 9.94 -19.68 17.53
C ALA A 136 11.08 -20.53 18.05
N GLU A 137 11.04 -21.86 17.83
CA GLU A 137 12.07 -22.79 18.22
C GLU A 137 13.41 -22.48 17.54
N ARG A 138 13.39 -22.22 16.22
CA ARG A 138 14.58 -21.86 15.44
C ARG A 138 15.17 -20.53 15.91
N MET A 139 14.37 -19.51 16.17
CA MET A 139 14.79 -18.22 16.73
C MET A 139 15.44 -18.41 18.12
N TYR A 140 14.83 -19.19 18.99
CA TYR A 140 15.34 -19.47 20.34
C TYR A 140 16.72 -20.14 20.31
N HIS A 141 16.91 -21.12 19.43
CA HIS A 141 18.19 -21.83 19.32
C HIS A 141 19.26 -21.00 18.60
N ARG A 142 18.86 -20.13 17.67
CA ARG A 142 19.76 -19.26 16.92
C ARG A 142 20.33 -18.10 17.73
N PHE A 143 19.55 -17.56 18.70
CA PHE A 143 19.92 -16.41 19.51
C PHE A 143 19.85 -16.69 21.03
N PRO A 144 20.63 -17.65 21.55
CA PRO A 144 20.56 -18.04 22.95
C PRO A 144 20.99 -16.92 23.91
N GLU A 145 21.79 -15.95 23.47
CA GLU A 145 22.17 -14.79 24.26
C GLU A 145 20.98 -13.89 24.60
N VAL A 146 20.01 -13.79 23.70
CA VAL A 146 18.82 -12.97 23.90
C VAL A 146 17.88 -13.61 24.93
N PHE A 147 17.59 -14.92 24.77
CA PHE A 147 16.56 -15.60 25.55
C PHE A 147 17.08 -16.23 26.84
N ARG A 148 18.26 -16.88 26.81
CA ARG A 148 18.81 -17.63 27.98
C ARG A 148 19.58 -16.73 28.94
N LYS A 149 20.34 -15.75 28.40
CA LYS A 149 21.28 -14.91 29.18
C LYS A 149 20.83 -13.46 29.28
N GLY A 150 19.90 -13.01 28.44
CA GLY A 150 19.40 -11.65 28.34
C GLY A 150 18.26 -11.32 29.31
N CYS A 151 17.53 -10.29 28.97
CA CYS A 151 16.27 -9.95 29.62
C CYS A 151 15.24 -11.05 29.34
N LYS A 152 14.31 -11.28 30.27
CA LYS A 152 13.29 -12.32 30.14
C LYS A 152 11.95 -11.78 29.62
N HIS A 153 11.79 -10.47 29.58
CA HIS A 153 10.54 -9.84 29.18
C HIS A 153 10.40 -9.78 27.64
N ILE A 154 9.28 -10.28 27.16
CA ILE A 154 8.90 -10.29 25.73
C ILE A 154 7.53 -9.67 25.61
N ARG A 155 7.41 -8.68 24.73
CA ARG A 155 6.11 -8.14 24.33
C ARG A 155 5.71 -8.75 22.99
N ALA A 156 4.47 -9.27 22.90
CA ALA A 156 3.91 -9.78 21.66
C ALA A 156 2.53 -9.16 21.41
N VAL A 157 2.34 -8.64 20.21
CA VAL A 157 1.08 -8.00 19.79
C VAL A 157 0.61 -8.56 18.46
N SER A 158 -0.72 -8.64 18.28
CA SER A 158 -1.31 -9.06 17.02
C SER A 158 -2.44 -8.14 16.56
N SER A 159 -2.76 -8.19 15.27
CA SER A 159 -4.03 -7.66 14.79
C SER A 159 -5.20 -8.42 15.44
N THR A 160 -6.38 -7.81 15.47
CA THR A 160 -7.61 -8.41 16.01
C THR A 160 -8.12 -9.63 15.25
N THR A 161 -7.51 -9.94 14.10
CA THR A 161 -7.92 -11.06 13.25
C THR A 161 -7.57 -12.40 13.90
N PRO A 162 -8.52 -13.34 14.06
CA PRO A 162 -8.30 -14.60 14.80
C PRO A 162 -7.08 -15.39 14.35
N ARG A 163 -6.78 -15.46 13.04
CA ARG A 163 -5.59 -16.16 12.53
C ARG A 163 -4.27 -15.54 13.00
N CYS A 164 -4.22 -14.21 13.19
CA CYS A 164 -3.02 -13.55 13.71
C CYS A 164 -2.84 -13.82 15.20
N ILE A 165 -3.93 -13.79 15.97
CA ILE A 165 -3.92 -14.12 17.42
C ILE A 165 -3.47 -15.57 17.63
N VAL A 166 -4.01 -16.52 16.85
CA VAL A 166 -3.61 -17.94 16.96
C VAL A 166 -2.16 -18.16 16.51
N SER A 167 -1.68 -17.43 15.49
CA SER A 167 -0.27 -17.45 15.07
C SER A 167 0.65 -16.94 16.18
N MET A 168 0.31 -15.81 16.82
CA MET A 168 1.02 -15.26 17.96
C MET A 168 1.10 -16.30 19.11
N ASN A 169 -0.04 -16.93 19.43
CA ASN A 169 -0.09 -17.93 20.50
C ASN A 169 0.73 -19.18 20.16
N GLY A 170 0.75 -19.63 18.90
CA GLY A 170 1.59 -20.75 18.44
C GLY A 170 3.09 -20.46 18.64
N PHE A 171 3.49 -19.22 18.30
CA PHE A 171 4.89 -18.77 18.48
C PHE A 171 5.26 -18.62 19.95
N THR A 172 4.50 -17.83 20.73
CA THR A 172 4.80 -17.54 22.13
C THR A 172 4.66 -18.76 23.02
N GLY A 173 3.66 -19.61 22.78
CA GLY A 173 3.49 -20.89 23.50
C GLY A 173 4.69 -21.82 23.32
N ARG A 174 5.30 -21.85 22.11
CA ARG A 174 6.54 -22.61 21.91
C ARG A 174 7.71 -22.03 22.69
N LEU A 175 7.90 -20.70 22.67
CA LEU A 175 8.93 -20.04 23.49
C LEU A 175 8.75 -20.35 24.99
N MET A 176 7.52 -20.25 25.50
CA MET A 176 7.20 -20.58 26.92
C MET A 176 7.57 -22.03 27.24
N SER A 177 7.32 -22.96 26.33
CA SER A 177 7.67 -24.37 26.55
C SER A 177 9.18 -24.63 26.53
N LEU A 178 9.95 -23.86 25.77
CA LEU A 178 11.42 -23.97 25.67
C LEU A 178 12.15 -23.28 26.81
N GLN A 179 11.57 -22.19 27.34
CA GLN A 179 12.14 -21.36 28.37
C GLN A 179 11.01 -20.85 29.31
N PRO A 180 10.62 -21.62 30.34
CA PRO A 180 9.46 -21.31 31.18
C PRO A 180 9.60 -20.06 32.06
N ASP A 181 10.81 -19.51 32.24
CA ASP A 181 11.07 -18.28 32.99
C ASP A 181 11.01 -17.00 32.12
N LEU A 182 10.60 -17.13 30.85
CA LEU A 182 10.28 -15.95 30.04
C LEU A 182 8.96 -15.30 30.50
N ASP A 183 9.00 -13.98 30.61
CA ASP A 183 7.86 -13.15 31.00
C ASP A 183 7.23 -12.51 29.75
N PHE A 184 5.93 -12.70 29.57
CA PHE A 184 5.21 -12.27 28.37
C PHE A 184 4.14 -11.24 28.66
N ASP A 185 4.21 -10.12 27.92
CA ASP A 185 3.13 -9.15 27.74
C ASP A 185 2.45 -9.44 26.38
N LEU A 186 1.28 -10.08 26.41
CA LEU A 186 0.50 -10.46 25.23
C LEU A 186 -0.70 -9.52 25.08
N ASP A 187 -0.82 -8.87 23.91
CA ASP A 187 -1.92 -7.95 23.65
C ASP A 187 -2.43 -8.04 22.21
N THR A 188 -3.70 -7.64 22.02
CA THR A 188 -4.35 -7.46 20.73
C THR A 188 -5.41 -6.38 20.87
N GLY A 189 -5.68 -5.62 19.81
CA GLY A 189 -6.71 -4.59 19.87
C GLY A 189 -6.65 -3.62 18.73
N GLU A 190 -7.71 -2.82 18.57
CA GLU A 190 -7.83 -1.81 17.52
C GLU A 190 -6.76 -0.71 17.64
N LYS A 191 -6.20 -0.48 18.81
CA LYS A 191 -5.08 0.45 19.01
C LYS A 191 -3.82 0.09 18.21
N TYR A 192 -3.71 -1.16 17.75
CA TYR A 192 -2.60 -1.62 16.91
C TYR A 192 -2.98 -1.69 15.44
N TYR A 193 -4.23 -1.40 15.07
CA TYR A 193 -4.72 -1.60 13.71
C TYR A 193 -3.96 -0.74 12.69
N ALA A 194 -3.67 0.50 13.03
CA ALA A 194 -3.04 1.45 12.11
C ALA A 194 -1.68 0.96 11.57
N TYR A 195 -0.87 0.28 12.38
CA TYR A 195 0.46 -0.16 11.96
C TYR A 195 0.59 -1.65 11.67
N ILE A 196 -0.28 -2.54 12.18
CA ILE A 196 -0.18 -4.00 11.93
C ILE A 196 -1.28 -4.58 11.02
N ALA A 197 -2.35 -3.84 10.79
CA ALA A 197 -3.49 -4.26 9.98
C ALA A 197 -4.10 -3.13 9.13
N ARG A 198 -3.27 -2.21 8.61
CA ARG A 198 -3.74 -1.03 7.85
C ARG A 198 -4.48 -1.43 6.57
N GLY A 199 -5.61 -0.78 6.33
CA GLY A 199 -6.50 -1.05 5.20
C GLY A 199 -5.98 -0.63 3.82
N GLU A 200 -6.77 -0.91 2.78
CA GLU A 200 -6.49 -0.58 1.39
C GLU A 200 -6.61 0.92 1.09
N ASN A 201 -5.97 1.34 -0.01
CA ASN A 201 -6.09 2.67 -0.60
C ASN A 201 -6.87 2.57 -1.91
N SER A 202 -7.96 3.33 -2.03
CA SER A 202 -8.83 3.26 -3.21
C SER A 202 -8.15 3.68 -4.51
N THR A 203 -7.25 4.67 -4.46
CA THR A 203 -6.47 5.13 -5.62
C THR A 203 -5.50 4.05 -6.10
N ILE A 204 -4.75 3.44 -5.18
CA ILE A 204 -3.84 2.33 -5.50
C ILE A 204 -4.63 1.17 -6.12
N SER A 205 -5.75 0.78 -5.50
CA SER A 205 -6.59 -0.32 -5.99
C SER A 205 -7.17 -0.04 -7.38
N ALA A 206 -7.61 1.20 -7.65
CA ALA A 206 -8.13 1.59 -8.97
C ALA A 206 -7.06 1.53 -10.07
N ARG A 207 -5.88 2.10 -9.82
CA ARG A 207 -4.74 2.04 -10.76
C ARG A 207 -4.30 0.61 -11.03
N THR A 208 -4.17 -0.19 -9.98
CA THR A 208 -3.83 -1.62 -10.11
C THR A 208 -4.87 -2.36 -10.94
N GLY A 209 -6.17 -2.12 -10.67
CA GLY A 209 -7.26 -2.73 -11.42
C GLY A 209 -7.21 -2.41 -12.93
N GLN A 210 -6.93 -1.16 -13.30
CA GLN A 210 -6.77 -0.73 -14.69
C GLN A 210 -5.57 -1.39 -15.36
N ALA A 211 -4.41 -1.41 -14.71
CA ALA A 211 -3.18 -2.02 -15.24
C ALA A 211 -3.36 -3.53 -15.46
N LEU A 212 -3.92 -4.24 -14.49
CA LEU A 212 -4.19 -5.68 -14.59
C LEU A 212 -5.25 -6.01 -15.64
N ALA A 213 -6.28 -5.16 -15.83
CA ALA A 213 -7.27 -5.34 -16.87
C ALA A 213 -6.67 -5.19 -18.28
N ALA A 214 -5.72 -4.28 -18.45
CA ALA A 214 -4.95 -4.14 -19.68
C ALA A 214 -4.04 -5.36 -19.90
N TYR A 215 -3.28 -5.76 -18.89
CA TYR A 215 -2.38 -6.93 -18.96
C TYR A 215 -3.13 -8.23 -19.27
N ARG A 216 -4.28 -8.45 -18.62
CA ARG A 216 -5.12 -9.65 -18.87
C ARG A 216 -5.52 -9.82 -20.34
N LYS A 217 -5.70 -8.71 -21.09
CA LYS A 217 -6.05 -8.75 -22.52
C LYS A 217 -4.89 -9.23 -23.40
N THR A 218 -3.66 -9.19 -22.94
CA THR A 218 -2.48 -9.65 -23.68
C THR A 218 -2.24 -11.14 -23.53
N ILE A 219 -2.88 -11.80 -22.55
CA ILE A 219 -2.65 -13.20 -22.23
C ILE A 219 -3.32 -14.10 -23.27
N GLN A 220 -2.53 -15.03 -23.81
CA GLN A 220 -3.02 -16.12 -24.63
C GLN A 220 -3.08 -17.39 -23.81
N TRP A 221 -4.27 -18.00 -23.77
CA TRP A 221 -4.58 -19.17 -22.96
C TRP A 221 -4.56 -20.45 -23.80
N ASP A 222 -3.94 -21.52 -23.29
CA ASP A 222 -4.18 -22.86 -23.80
C ASP A 222 -5.51 -23.38 -23.26
N THR A 223 -6.53 -23.36 -24.10
CA THR A 223 -7.88 -23.82 -23.75
C THR A 223 -8.13 -25.29 -24.11
N GLU A 224 -7.19 -25.92 -24.85
CA GLU A 224 -7.39 -27.24 -25.42
C GLU A 224 -6.79 -28.37 -24.56
N THR A 225 -5.63 -28.15 -23.99
CA THR A 225 -4.89 -29.20 -23.27
C THR A 225 -5.68 -29.74 -22.08
N VAL A 226 -6.42 -28.90 -21.35
CA VAL A 226 -7.22 -29.31 -20.19
C VAL A 226 -8.29 -30.33 -20.58
N TYR A 227 -8.96 -30.14 -21.72
CA TYR A 227 -9.97 -31.09 -22.19
C TYR A 227 -9.37 -32.44 -22.58
N ARG A 228 -8.24 -32.44 -23.29
CA ARG A 228 -7.53 -33.68 -23.67
C ARG A 228 -6.97 -34.42 -22.48
N THR A 229 -6.58 -33.71 -21.43
CA THR A 229 -6.00 -34.32 -20.23
C THR A 229 -7.07 -34.96 -19.35
N LEU A 230 -8.19 -34.28 -19.16
CA LEU A 230 -9.18 -34.66 -18.15
C LEU A 230 -10.39 -35.45 -18.70
N PHE A 231 -10.62 -35.38 -20.03
CA PHE A 231 -11.85 -35.95 -20.61
C PHE A 231 -11.55 -36.91 -21.76
N THR A 232 -12.31 -38.00 -21.82
CA THR A 232 -12.27 -39.02 -22.88
C THR A 232 -12.84 -38.49 -24.20
N ASP A 233 -13.85 -37.61 -24.12
CA ASP A 233 -14.43 -36.90 -25.26
C ASP A 233 -14.35 -35.37 -25.02
N PRO A 234 -13.32 -34.71 -25.58
CA PRO A 234 -13.18 -33.26 -25.49
C PRO A 234 -14.33 -32.44 -26.08
N ALA A 235 -15.07 -32.99 -27.07
CA ALA A 235 -16.20 -32.30 -27.71
C ALA A 235 -17.41 -32.22 -26.77
N GLU A 236 -17.75 -33.34 -26.13
CA GLU A 236 -18.82 -33.39 -25.13
C GLU A 236 -18.41 -32.60 -23.88
N ALA A 237 -17.15 -32.67 -23.45
CA ALA A 237 -16.65 -31.90 -22.32
C ALA A 237 -16.80 -30.38 -22.51
N ARG A 238 -16.58 -29.85 -23.72
CA ARG A 238 -16.82 -28.43 -24.03
C ARG A 238 -18.28 -28.00 -23.90
N LYS A 239 -19.21 -28.87 -24.15
CA LYS A 239 -20.65 -28.59 -23.93
C LYS A 239 -20.96 -28.44 -22.45
N LEU A 240 -20.34 -29.29 -21.62
CA LEU A 240 -20.50 -29.26 -20.17
C LEU A 240 -19.76 -28.11 -19.52
N ILE A 241 -18.55 -27.76 -20.04
CA ILE A 241 -17.65 -26.76 -19.51
C ILE A 241 -17.27 -25.80 -20.66
N PRO A 242 -18.11 -24.81 -21.00
CA PRO A 242 -17.87 -23.92 -22.15
C PRO A 242 -16.74 -22.90 -21.91
N ASP A 243 -16.46 -22.54 -20.65
CA ASP A 243 -15.40 -21.62 -20.28
C ASP A 243 -14.19 -22.39 -19.70
N ALA A 244 -13.28 -22.77 -20.60
CA ALA A 244 -12.06 -23.49 -20.24
C ALA A 244 -11.12 -22.68 -19.33
N VAL A 245 -11.08 -21.35 -19.48
CA VAL A 245 -10.20 -20.51 -18.66
C VAL A 245 -10.70 -20.40 -17.23
N ALA A 246 -12.00 -20.15 -17.05
CA ALA A 246 -12.61 -20.12 -15.73
C ALA A 246 -12.49 -21.48 -15.00
N PHE A 247 -12.67 -22.59 -15.72
CA PHE A 247 -12.50 -23.93 -15.16
C PHE A 247 -11.04 -24.21 -14.74
N GLN A 248 -10.07 -23.85 -15.59
CA GLN A 248 -8.65 -23.97 -15.27
C GLN A 248 -8.25 -23.07 -14.10
N ASN A 249 -8.80 -21.85 -14.01
CA ASN A 249 -8.57 -20.98 -12.86
C ASN A 249 -9.13 -21.61 -11.57
N ALA A 250 -10.30 -22.25 -11.62
CA ALA A 250 -10.85 -22.93 -10.45
C ALA A 250 -9.99 -24.14 -10.02
N ILE A 251 -9.42 -24.89 -10.96
CA ILE A 251 -8.43 -25.95 -10.65
C ILE A 251 -7.17 -25.35 -10.03
N TYR A 252 -6.67 -24.22 -10.57
CA TYR A 252 -5.53 -23.50 -10.01
C TYR A 252 -5.82 -23.03 -8.58
N ASP A 253 -7.04 -22.54 -8.29
CA ASP A 253 -7.46 -22.16 -6.93
C ASP A 253 -7.52 -23.35 -5.96
N CYS A 254 -7.92 -24.54 -6.42
CA CYS A 254 -7.79 -25.77 -5.62
C CYS A 254 -6.32 -26.12 -5.36
N ALA A 255 -5.46 -26.02 -6.39
CA ALA A 255 -4.03 -26.35 -6.30
C ALA A 255 -3.30 -25.47 -5.28
N ARG A 256 -3.56 -24.14 -5.29
CA ARG A 256 -2.88 -23.18 -4.43
C ARG A 256 -3.20 -23.30 -2.95
N VAL A 257 -4.25 -24.01 -2.57
CA VAL A 257 -4.67 -24.19 -1.17
C VAL A 257 -4.45 -25.61 -0.66
N SER A 258 -3.78 -26.47 -1.42
CA SER A 258 -3.46 -27.85 -1.00
C SER A 258 -2.42 -27.88 0.11
N ASP A 259 -1.34 -27.10 0.01
CA ASP A 259 -0.25 -27.02 0.99
C ASP A 259 -0.69 -26.69 2.42
N PRO A 260 -1.56 -25.69 2.67
CA PRO A 260 -2.06 -25.35 3.99
C PRO A 260 -2.68 -26.50 4.78
N PHE A 261 -3.12 -27.55 4.10
CA PHE A 261 -3.73 -28.76 4.69
C PHE A 261 -2.83 -30.00 4.59
N ASP A 262 -1.54 -29.82 4.30
CA ASP A 262 -0.56 -30.93 4.16
C ASP A 262 -0.94 -31.95 3.06
N ILE A 263 -1.67 -31.53 2.02
CA ILE A 263 -2.01 -32.40 0.90
C ILE A 263 -0.75 -32.61 0.05
N PRO A 264 -0.30 -33.90 -0.12
CA PRO A 264 0.98 -34.18 -0.76
C PRO A 264 0.96 -33.98 -2.27
N ASP A 265 -0.22 -34.04 -2.90
CA ASP A 265 -0.34 -34.03 -4.36
C ASP A 265 -0.21 -32.62 -4.95
N ASN A 266 0.53 -32.55 -6.06
CA ASN A 266 0.67 -31.32 -6.84
C ASN A 266 -0.44 -31.23 -7.90
N MET A 267 -1.55 -30.55 -7.58
CA MET A 267 -2.69 -30.40 -8.48
C MET A 267 -2.39 -29.54 -9.72
N TYR A 268 -1.29 -28.76 -9.76
CA TYR A 268 -0.89 -28.04 -10.96
C TYR A 268 -0.57 -28.95 -12.16
N ARG A 269 -0.32 -30.25 -11.92
CA ARG A 269 -0.07 -31.26 -12.97
C ARG A 269 -1.24 -31.43 -13.97
N TYR A 270 -2.44 -31.00 -13.61
CA TYR A 270 -3.62 -31.05 -14.47
C TYR A 270 -3.75 -29.88 -15.43
N LEU A 271 -2.90 -28.87 -15.29
CA LEU A 271 -2.96 -27.64 -16.05
C LEU A 271 -1.73 -27.51 -16.98
N PRO A 272 -1.89 -26.90 -18.18
CA PRO A 272 -0.75 -26.49 -18.98
C PRO A 272 0.17 -25.57 -18.16
N PHE A 273 1.46 -25.86 -18.13
CA PHE A 273 2.40 -25.08 -17.31
C PHE A 273 2.40 -23.59 -17.68
N GLY A 274 2.26 -23.24 -18.97
CA GLY A 274 2.11 -21.85 -19.40
C GLY A 274 0.92 -21.14 -18.75
N ASN A 275 -0.23 -21.83 -18.61
CA ASN A 275 -1.40 -21.27 -17.93
C ASN A 275 -1.18 -21.14 -16.41
N VAL A 276 -0.49 -22.10 -15.79
CA VAL A 276 -0.09 -21.99 -14.37
C VAL A 276 0.72 -20.73 -14.13
N VAL A 277 1.72 -20.44 -15.02
CA VAL A 277 2.51 -19.22 -14.96
C VAL A 277 1.62 -17.98 -15.06
N LYS A 278 0.68 -17.95 -16.02
CA LYS A 278 -0.22 -16.78 -16.21
C LYS A 278 -1.21 -16.56 -15.07
N PHE A 279 -1.77 -17.62 -14.49
CA PHE A 279 -2.60 -17.50 -13.28
C PHE A 279 -1.77 -17.01 -12.10
N HIS A 280 -0.55 -17.51 -11.95
CA HIS A 280 0.38 -17.04 -10.93
C HIS A 280 0.69 -15.54 -11.09
N GLU A 281 1.06 -15.09 -12.31
CA GLU A 281 1.31 -13.69 -12.62
C GLU A 281 0.11 -12.79 -12.25
N LEU A 282 -1.11 -13.13 -12.69
CA LEU A 282 -2.31 -12.35 -12.39
C LEU A 282 -2.59 -12.23 -10.89
N ASN A 283 -2.26 -13.26 -10.11
CA ASN A 283 -2.44 -13.24 -8.66
C ASN A 283 -1.38 -12.38 -7.97
N PHE A 284 -0.09 -12.59 -8.25
CA PHE A 284 0.94 -11.88 -7.50
C PHE A 284 1.15 -10.44 -7.95
N LEU A 285 0.93 -10.12 -9.25
CA LEU A 285 1.06 -8.75 -9.74
C LEU A 285 0.07 -7.80 -9.05
N SER A 286 -1.13 -8.29 -8.71
CA SER A 286 -2.05 -7.52 -7.88
C SER A 286 -1.44 -7.15 -6.52
N ALA A 287 -0.81 -8.10 -5.85
CA ALA A 287 -0.16 -7.83 -4.57
C ALA A 287 1.08 -6.94 -4.72
N TYR A 288 1.91 -7.17 -5.73
CA TYR A 288 3.08 -6.34 -6.02
C TYR A 288 2.69 -4.87 -6.24
N LEU A 289 1.72 -4.62 -7.12
CA LEU A 289 1.27 -3.26 -7.44
C LEU A 289 0.56 -2.55 -6.27
N ASN A 290 -0.17 -3.30 -5.43
CA ASN A 290 -0.90 -2.73 -4.29
C ASN A 290 -0.03 -2.56 -3.03
N GLN A 291 1.05 -3.34 -2.87
CA GLN A 291 1.70 -3.50 -1.56
C GLN A 291 3.20 -3.21 -1.58
N CYS A 292 3.86 -3.21 -2.75
CA CYS A 292 5.30 -3.01 -2.89
C CYS A 292 5.66 -1.64 -3.48
N ASP A 293 6.97 -1.35 -3.57
CA ASP A 293 7.52 -0.14 -4.20
C ASP A 293 7.53 -0.27 -5.73
N SER A 294 6.34 -0.43 -6.35
CA SER A 294 6.21 -0.52 -7.80
C SER A 294 6.39 0.84 -8.48
N LYS A 295 6.82 0.85 -9.75
CA LYS A 295 6.85 2.09 -10.56
C LYS A 295 5.46 2.74 -10.69
N LEU A 296 4.37 1.96 -10.57
CA LEU A 296 3.00 2.47 -10.69
C LEU A 296 2.49 3.15 -9.41
N ASN A 297 2.76 2.57 -8.25
CA ASN A 297 2.11 2.97 -6.99
C ASN A 297 3.08 3.17 -5.82
N GLY A 298 4.39 2.99 -6.01
CA GLY A 298 5.38 3.05 -4.91
C GLY A 298 5.31 4.34 -4.11
N GLU A 299 5.12 5.48 -4.79
CA GLU A 299 5.02 6.79 -4.14
C GLU A 299 3.79 6.92 -3.22
N LEU A 300 2.70 6.23 -3.54
CA LEU A 300 1.49 6.19 -2.69
C LEU A 300 1.57 5.10 -1.63
N ARG A 301 2.33 4.03 -1.91
CA ARG A 301 2.38 2.85 -1.04
C ARG A 301 3.38 2.99 0.11
N LEU A 302 4.60 3.48 -0.16
CA LEU A 302 5.65 3.57 0.85
C LEU A 302 5.26 4.45 2.05
N PRO A 303 4.65 5.65 1.89
CA PRO A 303 4.21 6.47 3.02
C PRO A 303 3.27 5.73 4.00
N ARG A 304 2.53 4.74 3.52
CA ARG A 304 1.62 3.94 4.36
C ARG A 304 2.34 2.95 5.28
N ALA A 305 3.63 2.73 5.11
CA ALA A 305 4.45 1.92 6.01
C ALA A 305 5.14 2.74 7.10
N GLN A 306 5.08 4.08 7.03
CA GLN A 306 5.78 5.00 7.93
C GLN A 306 5.45 4.72 9.39
N GLU A 307 4.17 4.66 9.74
CA GLU A 307 3.72 4.45 11.13
C GLU A 307 4.25 3.13 11.73
N LEU A 308 4.31 2.07 10.91
CA LEU A 308 4.89 0.80 11.34
C LEU A 308 6.40 0.94 11.59
N ILE A 309 7.13 1.56 10.66
CA ILE A 309 8.57 1.82 10.79
C ILE A 309 8.88 2.65 12.01
N ASP A 310 8.19 3.77 12.21
CA ASP A 310 8.38 4.68 13.35
C ASP A 310 8.15 3.96 14.68
N THR A 311 7.12 3.09 14.71
CA THR A 311 6.85 2.25 15.89
C THR A 311 8.00 1.29 16.17
N LEU A 312 8.52 0.58 15.16
CA LEU A 312 9.63 -0.36 15.33
C LEU A 312 10.93 0.35 15.74
N ILE A 313 11.21 1.52 15.15
CA ILE A 313 12.37 2.36 15.51
C ILE A 313 12.24 2.83 16.97
N SER A 314 11.09 3.39 17.35
CA SER A 314 10.84 3.87 18.73
C SER A 314 10.98 2.76 19.77
N GLN A 315 10.47 1.56 19.48
CA GLN A 315 10.61 0.39 20.36
C GLN A 315 12.08 -0.02 20.52
N ALA A 316 12.82 -0.10 19.41
CA ALA A 316 14.25 -0.45 19.43
C ALA A 316 15.07 0.59 20.21
N ASP A 317 14.86 1.89 19.96
CA ASP A 317 15.58 2.97 20.65
C ASP A 317 15.27 3.01 22.16
N ALA A 318 14.04 2.69 22.57
CA ALA A 318 13.70 2.58 23.99
C ALA A 318 14.47 1.44 24.69
N VAL A 319 14.73 0.33 23.99
CA VAL A 319 15.54 -0.78 24.51
C VAL A 319 17.04 -0.44 24.48
N ILE A 320 17.51 0.18 23.39
CA ILE A 320 18.92 0.56 23.19
C ILE A 320 19.35 1.58 24.27
N SER A 321 18.53 2.59 24.53
CA SER A 321 18.78 3.63 25.53
C SER A 321 18.63 3.12 26.99
N GLY A 322 18.12 1.90 27.18
CA GLY A 322 17.86 1.35 28.53
C GLY A 322 16.60 1.89 29.22
N LYS A 323 15.80 2.71 28.54
CA LYS A 323 14.51 3.22 29.03
C LYS A 323 13.52 2.08 29.29
N VAL A 324 13.61 1.01 28.46
CA VAL A 324 12.83 -0.21 28.60
C VAL A 324 13.77 -1.41 28.53
N ARG A 325 13.48 -2.48 29.29
CA ARG A 325 14.26 -3.73 29.24
C ARG A 325 13.39 -4.84 28.66
N LYS A 326 13.73 -5.31 27.45
CA LYS A 326 13.06 -6.40 26.77
C LYS A 326 14.05 -7.29 26.04
N ALA A 327 13.71 -8.58 25.91
CA ALA A 327 14.39 -9.53 25.03
C ALA A 327 13.90 -9.37 23.59
N ALA A 328 12.59 -9.20 23.41
CA ALA A 328 12.00 -9.05 22.09
C ALA A 328 10.68 -8.25 22.10
N ASP A 329 10.40 -7.60 20.96
CA ASP A 329 9.07 -7.17 20.54
C ASP A 329 8.66 -8.01 19.33
N LEU A 330 7.50 -8.69 19.43
CA LEU A 330 6.97 -9.60 18.42
C LEU A 330 5.63 -9.08 17.91
N CYS A 331 5.55 -8.73 16.63
CA CYS A 331 4.32 -8.30 15.98
C CYS A 331 3.79 -9.37 15.02
N PHE A 332 2.47 -9.62 15.04
CA PHE A 332 1.80 -10.60 14.18
C PHE A 332 0.66 -9.95 13.40
N GLY A 333 0.76 -9.94 12.07
CA GLY A 333 -0.17 -9.26 11.19
C GLY A 333 -0.37 -9.98 9.86
N HIS A 334 -0.32 -9.18 8.80
CA HIS A 334 -0.73 -9.59 7.45
C HIS A 334 0.39 -9.37 6.43
N ASP A 335 0.18 -9.84 5.20
CA ASP A 335 1.11 -9.69 4.08
C ASP A 335 1.28 -8.24 3.63
N TRP A 336 0.21 -7.45 3.59
CA TRP A 336 0.29 -6.06 3.13
C TRP A 336 1.12 -5.12 4.02
N PRO A 337 1.07 -5.14 5.38
CA PRO A 337 2.02 -4.37 6.18
C PRO A 337 3.43 -4.94 6.10
N TYR A 338 3.57 -6.28 6.03
CA TYR A 338 4.86 -6.92 5.89
C TYR A 338 5.59 -6.51 4.60
N LEU A 339 4.91 -6.59 3.43
CA LEU A 339 5.49 -6.17 2.16
C LEU A 339 5.82 -4.68 2.15
N GLY A 340 4.92 -3.84 2.69
CA GLY A 340 5.20 -2.42 2.87
C GLY A 340 6.44 -2.15 3.71
N LEU A 341 6.61 -2.88 4.83
CA LEU A 341 7.76 -2.77 5.73
C LEU A 341 9.08 -3.13 5.03
N VAL A 342 9.15 -4.29 4.38
CA VAL A 342 10.40 -4.75 3.73
C VAL A 342 10.77 -3.90 2.52
N CYS A 343 9.77 -3.38 1.78
CA CYS A 343 9.99 -2.43 0.69
C CYS A 343 10.41 -1.06 1.21
N TYR A 344 9.84 -0.58 2.30
CA TYR A 344 10.23 0.69 2.91
C TYR A 344 11.69 0.66 3.37
N LEU A 345 12.12 -0.41 4.01
CA LEU A 345 13.51 -0.62 4.38
C LEU A 345 14.46 -0.68 3.16
N GLY A 346 13.97 -1.05 1.99
CA GLY A 346 14.77 -1.19 0.79
C GLY A 346 15.57 -2.51 0.75
N LEU A 347 15.01 -3.61 1.27
CA LEU A 347 15.68 -4.91 1.27
C LEU A 347 15.85 -5.46 -0.14
N GLU A 348 17.04 -5.98 -0.44
CA GLU A 348 17.44 -6.52 -1.75
C GLU A 348 16.42 -7.51 -2.31
N GLY A 349 16.07 -7.35 -3.58
CA GLY A 349 15.19 -8.22 -4.35
C GLY A 349 13.70 -7.93 -4.17
N VAL A 350 13.22 -7.77 -2.94
CA VAL A 350 11.78 -7.52 -2.68
C VAL A 350 11.37 -6.08 -2.96
N SER A 351 12.31 -5.15 -2.79
CA SER A 351 12.08 -3.71 -2.94
C SER A 351 12.43 -3.15 -4.32
N GLU A 352 12.73 -4.00 -5.28
CA GLU A 352 13.06 -3.59 -6.64
C GLU A 352 11.86 -2.90 -7.30
N ARG A 353 12.12 -1.72 -7.90
CA ARG A 353 11.08 -0.92 -8.57
C ARG A 353 10.89 -1.38 -10.01
N TYR A 354 9.95 -2.28 -10.20
CA TYR A 354 9.58 -2.82 -11.51
C TYR A 354 8.33 -2.13 -12.09
N THR A 355 8.22 -2.13 -13.43
CA THR A 355 6.93 -2.06 -14.13
C THR A 355 6.15 -3.35 -13.88
N LEU A 356 4.91 -3.41 -14.37
CA LEU A 356 4.11 -4.65 -14.28
C LEU A 356 4.78 -5.81 -15.03
N GLU A 357 5.29 -5.56 -16.23
CA GLU A 357 5.93 -6.55 -17.11
C GLU A 357 7.27 -7.03 -16.52
N GLU A 358 8.10 -6.10 -16.03
CA GLU A 358 9.35 -6.44 -15.35
C GLU A 358 9.11 -7.28 -14.10
N ALA A 359 8.05 -6.96 -13.33
CA ALA A 359 7.68 -7.73 -12.14
C ALA A 359 7.21 -9.15 -12.49
N ALA A 360 6.45 -9.30 -13.57
CA ALA A 360 5.99 -10.60 -14.06
C ALA A 360 7.15 -11.58 -14.29
N ASP A 361 8.29 -11.07 -14.76
CA ASP A 361 9.46 -11.87 -15.08
C ASP A 361 10.44 -12.08 -13.91
N ASN A 362 10.51 -11.13 -12.96
CA ASN A 362 11.62 -11.05 -12.01
C ASN A 362 11.24 -11.13 -10.54
N TRP A 363 10.01 -10.72 -10.13
CA TRP A 363 9.63 -10.69 -8.72
C TRP A 363 9.18 -12.08 -8.23
N LEU A 364 9.80 -12.59 -7.17
CA LEU A 364 9.60 -13.96 -6.65
C LEU A 364 8.69 -13.99 -5.43
N PRO A 365 7.36 -13.97 -5.62
CA PRO A 365 6.40 -13.72 -4.54
C PRO A 365 6.44 -14.73 -3.41
N SER A 366 6.50 -16.04 -3.71
CA SER A 366 6.52 -17.08 -2.68
C SER A 366 7.87 -17.15 -1.92
N TRP A 367 8.92 -16.54 -2.49
CA TRP A 367 10.20 -16.37 -1.83
C TRP A 367 10.18 -15.21 -0.82
N TYR A 368 9.47 -14.12 -1.17
CA TYR A 368 9.41 -12.92 -0.34
C TYR A 368 8.27 -12.97 0.69
N CYS A 369 7.09 -13.44 0.30
CA CYS A 369 5.89 -13.37 1.14
C CYS A 369 5.07 -14.68 1.19
N PRO A 370 5.65 -15.84 1.56
CA PRO A 370 4.87 -17.05 1.84
C PRO A 370 3.96 -16.84 3.06
N PHE A 371 3.14 -17.82 3.44
CA PHE A 371 2.57 -17.86 4.78
C PHE A 371 3.68 -17.83 5.85
N ALA A 372 3.40 -17.29 7.02
CA ALA A 372 4.36 -17.07 8.11
C ALA A 372 5.61 -16.27 7.71
N ALA A 373 5.57 -15.54 6.56
CA ALA A 373 6.66 -14.64 6.19
C ALA A 373 6.99 -13.70 7.35
N ASN A 374 8.28 -13.47 7.56
CA ASN A 374 8.72 -12.69 8.70
C ASN A 374 9.96 -11.85 8.41
N LEU A 375 10.02 -10.70 9.06
CA LEU A 375 11.22 -9.89 9.20
C LEU A 375 11.68 -9.94 10.65
N GLN A 376 12.96 -10.23 10.85
CA GLN A 376 13.60 -10.18 12.16
C GLN A 376 14.75 -9.17 12.09
N MET A 377 14.70 -8.15 12.93
CA MET A 377 15.80 -7.21 13.16
C MET A 377 16.52 -7.64 14.43
N ILE A 378 17.75 -8.11 14.28
CA ILE A 378 18.57 -8.62 15.38
C ILE A 378 19.57 -7.55 15.76
N PHE A 379 19.48 -7.04 16.97
CA PHE A 379 20.31 -5.94 17.46
C PHE A 379 21.52 -6.48 18.27
N TYR A 380 22.69 -5.93 17.96
CA TYR A 380 23.97 -6.35 18.53
C TYR A 380 24.63 -5.18 19.26
N ARG A 381 25.24 -5.46 20.43
CA ARG A 381 26.06 -4.49 21.17
C ARG A 381 27.42 -5.08 21.52
N SER A 382 28.39 -4.18 21.75
CA SER A 382 29.73 -4.49 22.24
C SER A 382 30.00 -3.77 23.54
N LYS A 383 30.79 -4.38 24.46
CA LYS A 383 31.26 -3.68 25.66
C LYS A 383 32.35 -2.63 25.37
N LYS A 384 32.86 -2.59 24.13
CA LYS A 384 33.98 -1.73 23.72
C LYS A 384 33.54 -0.58 22.81
N SER A 385 32.24 -0.47 22.53
CA SER A 385 31.68 0.55 21.64
C SER A 385 30.25 0.84 22.02
N ASP A 386 29.86 2.11 21.99
CA ASP A 386 28.47 2.54 22.17
C ASP A 386 27.66 2.35 20.87
N GLU A 387 28.32 1.99 19.77
CA GLU A 387 27.66 1.73 18.50
C GLU A 387 26.82 0.46 18.57
N VAL A 388 25.57 0.54 18.13
CA VAL A 388 24.67 -0.60 18.01
C VAL A 388 24.59 -1.02 16.54
N LEU A 389 24.74 -2.32 16.30
CA LEU A 389 24.58 -2.90 14.98
C LEU A 389 23.25 -3.64 14.88
N VAL A 390 22.68 -3.67 13.68
CA VAL A 390 21.49 -4.45 13.35
C VAL A 390 21.75 -5.37 12.16
N LYS A 391 21.21 -6.59 12.20
CA LYS A 391 21.16 -7.54 11.10
C LYS A 391 19.70 -7.81 10.75
N PHE A 392 19.37 -7.81 9.47
CA PHE A 392 18.05 -8.11 8.97
C PHE A 392 17.96 -9.54 8.48
N LEU A 393 16.92 -10.25 8.90
CA LEU A 393 16.60 -11.59 8.43
C LEU A 393 15.19 -11.56 7.82
N MET A 394 15.12 -11.75 6.51
CA MET A 394 13.85 -11.92 5.79
C MET A 394 13.58 -13.40 5.58
N ASN A 395 12.50 -13.91 6.15
CA ASN A 395 12.19 -15.34 6.18
C ASN A 395 13.40 -16.16 6.67
N GLU A 396 13.98 -15.74 7.80
CA GLU A 396 15.16 -16.32 8.47
C GLU A 396 16.49 -16.26 7.66
N ARG A 397 16.49 -15.69 6.45
CA ARG A 397 17.69 -15.51 5.62
C ARG A 397 18.25 -14.11 5.79
N GLU A 398 19.57 -13.99 5.79
CA GLU A 398 20.25 -12.69 5.84
C GLU A 398 19.83 -11.84 4.63
N ALA A 399 19.31 -10.64 4.92
CA ALA A 399 18.87 -9.67 3.93
C ALA A 399 19.82 -8.47 3.91
N LYS A 400 20.05 -7.93 2.71
CA LYS A 400 20.92 -6.76 2.53
C LYS A 400 20.09 -5.51 2.32
N LEU A 401 20.68 -4.36 2.72
CA LEU A 401 20.22 -3.02 2.38
C LEU A 401 21.21 -2.40 1.40
N PRO A 402 20.98 -2.47 0.08
CA PRO A 402 21.94 -1.98 -0.91
C PRO A 402 22.26 -0.49 -0.80
N ALA A 403 21.35 0.29 -0.23
CA ALA A 403 21.53 1.73 -0.03
C ALA A 403 22.50 2.10 1.11
N LEU A 404 22.90 1.14 1.95
CA LEU A 404 23.75 1.37 3.12
C LEU A 404 25.04 0.57 3.06
N GLU A 405 26.11 1.17 3.51
CA GLU A 405 27.38 0.46 3.70
C GLU A 405 27.35 -0.41 4.97
N ALA A 406 27.56 -1.71 4.81
CA ALA A 406 27.63 -2.62 5.92
C ALA A 406 28.99 -2.48 6.66
N VAL A 407 28.97 -2.54 7.98
CA VAL A 407 30.22 -2.57 8.79
C VAL A 407 31.01 -3.85 8.49
N GLN A 408 30.29 -4.97 8.41
CA GLN A 408 30.83 -6.28 8.04
C GLN A 408 29.66 -7.20 7.62
N GLY A 409 29.72 -7.80 6.43
CA GLY A 409 28.66 -8.67 5.94
C GLY A 409 27.29 -8.02 6.03
N PRO A 410 26.25 -8.66 6.67
CA PRO A 410 24.91 -8.10 6.76
C PRO A 410 24.67 -7.29 8.05
N TYR A 411 25.72 -6.69 8.62
CA TYR A 411 25.62 -5.90 9.85
C TYR A 411 25.75 -4.41 9.54
N TYR A 412 24.71 -3.63 9.89
CA TYR A 412 24.60 -2.19 9.62
C TYR A 412 24.60 -1.41 10.93
N ARG A 413 25.12 -0.16 10.92
CA ARG A 413 24.97 0.75 12.05
C ARG A 413 23.49 1.13 12.20
N TRP A 414 22.95 1.02 13.40
CA TRP A 414 21.55 1.35 13.64
C TRP A 414 21.23 2.81 13.31
N ASN A 415 22.12 3.72 13.61
CA ASN A 415 21.93 5.14 13.29
C ASN A 415 21.86 5.40 11.77
N ASP A 416 22.63 4.66 10.95
CA ASP A 416 22.58 4.80 9.49
C ASP A 416 21.23 4.28 8.97
N VAL A 417 20.73 3.18 9.55
CA VAL A 417 19.39 2.64 9.22
C VAL A 417 18.29 3.63 9.57
N LYS A 418 18.37 4.28 10.74
CA LYS A 418 17.39 5.32 11.13
C LYS A 418 17.41 6.50 10.17
N ALA A 419 18.60 7.04 9.90
CA ALA A 419 18.76 8.16 8.96
C ALA A 419 18.24 7.81 7.55
N TRP A 420 18.45 6.57 7.08
CA TRP A 420 17.86 6.07 5.85
C TRP A 420 16.33 6.08 5.90
N CYS A 421 15.73 5.54 6.97
CA CYS A 421 14.28 5.51 7.13
C CYS A 421 13.66 6.92 7.21
N GLU A 422 14.29 7.84 7.91
CA GLU A 422 13.84 9.23 8.04
C GLU A 422 13.84 10.00 6.71
N ASN A 423 14.75 9.63 5.79
CA ASN A 423 14.88 10.25 4.47
C ASN A 423 14.28 9.41 3.33
N ARG A 424 13.58 8.32 3.66
CA ARG A 424 13.04 7.38 2.66
C ARG A 424 11.86 7.93 1.88
N ILE A 425 11.09 8.81 2.49
CA ILE A 425 9.91 9.46 1.91
C ILE A 425 10.15 10.95 1.86
N PRO A 426 9.87 11.60 0.73
CA PRO A 426 9.91 13.05 0.66
C PRO A 426 9.01 13.67 1.74
N ARG A 427 9.52 14.65 2.46
CA ARG A 427 8.74 15.40 3.46
C ARG A 427 7.76 16.35 2.78
N THR A 428 8.19 16.96 1.67
CA THR A 428 7.39 17.90 0.90
C THR A 428 6.21 17.20 0.21
N GLN A 429 5.02 17.73 0.38
CA GLN A 429 3.75 17.24 -0.13
C GLN A 429 3.32 18.03 -1.38
N ILE A 430 2.53 17.41 -2.26
CA ILE A 430 2.07 18.01 -3.50
C ILE A 430 0.64 18.53 -3.33
N VAL A 431 0.42 19.82 -3.60
CA VAL A 431 -0.91 20.44 -3.69
C VAL A 431 -1.17 20.78 -5.16
N ALA A 432 -2.27 20.28 -5.71
CA ALA A 432 -2.68 20.62 -7.07
C ALA A 432 -3.39 22.00 -7.07
N HIS A 433 -2.78 23.00 -7.72
CA HIS A 433 -3.29 24.36 -7.84
C HIS A 433 -4.56 24.38 -8.68
N ARG A 434 -5.70 24.80 -8.10
CA ARG A 434 -7.05 24.80 -8.71
C ARG A 434 -7.48 23.42 -9.21
N GLY A 435 -7.01 22.34 -8.52
CA GLY A 435 -7.11 20.97 -8.96
C GLY A 435 -6.03 20.56 -9.97
N TYR A 436 -6.03 19.29 -10.41
CA TYR A 436 -5.17 18.85 -11.52
C TYR A 436 -5.93 18.99 -12.84
N TRP A 437 -5.83 20.16 -13.48
CA TRP A 437 -6.69 20.57 -14.58
C TRP A 437 -6.11 20.32 -15.99
N ASP A 438 -4.94 19.68 -16.14
CA ASP A 438 -4.42 19.27 -17.44
C ASP A 438 -5.48 18.49 -18.24
N GLY A 439 -5.92 19.05 -19.38
CA GLY A 439 -7.01 18.54 -20.20
C GLY A 439 -8.42 18.75 -19.61
N ASN A 440 -8.56 19.55 -18.53
CA ASN A 440 -9.83 19.93 -17.90
C ASN A 440 -9.88 21.47 -17.68
N ALA A 441 -10.91 21.94 -16.98
CA ALA A 441 -10.94 23.31 -16.48
C ALA A 441 -10.38 23.36 -15.05
N GLU A 442 -9.66 24.44 -14.71
CA GLU A 442 -9.33 24.77 -13.33
C GLU A 442 -10.61 24.92 -12.49
N ASN A 443 -10.52 24.70 -11.17
CA ASN A 443 -11.65 24.87 -10.26
C ASN A 443 -12.91 24.05 -10.61
N SER A 444 -12.75 22.96 -11.39
CA SER A 444 -13.83 22.04 -11.77
C SER A 444 -13.88 20.79 -10.89
N ILE A 445 -15.04 20.14 -10.85
CA ILE A 445 -15.16 18.83 -10.18
C ILE A 445 -14.26 17.79 -10.88
N ALA A 446 -14.06 17.89 -12.20
CA ALA A 446 -13.17 17.03 -12.94
C ALA A 446 -11.70 17.21 -12.55
N SER A 447 -11.22 18.46 -12.36
CA SER A 447 -9.84 18.73 -11.93
C SER A 447 -9.57 18.23 -10.50
N LEU A 448 -10.52 18.39 -9.59
CA LEU A 448 -10.44 17.80 -8.25
C LEU A 448 -10.35 16.27 -8.30
N ARG A 449 -11.24 15.64 -9.08
CA ARG A 449 -11.23 14.17 -9.25
C ARG A 449 -9.88 13.70 -9.79
N LYS A 450 -9.32 14.39 -10.77
CA LYS A 450 -8.02 14.05 -11.34
C LYS A 450 -6.88 14.22 -10.33
N ALA A 451 -6.91 15.25 -9.47
CA ALA A 451 -5.96 15.41 -8.36
C ALA A 451 -6.04 14.24 -7.36
N GLN A 452 -7.27 13.82 -7.02
CA GLN A 452 -7.52 12.67 -6.15
C GLN A 452 -7.02 11.36 -6.77
N GLU A 453 -7.29 11.11 -8.06
CA GLU A 453 -6.84 9.94 -8.82
C GLU A 453 -5.32 9.92 -9.01
N PHE A 454 -4.71 11.09 -9.19
CA PHE A 454 -3.26 11.22 -9.22
C PHE A 454 -2.63 10.99 -7.83
N GLY A 455 -3.39 11.17 -6.74
CA GLY A 455 -2.90 11.02 -5.37
C GLY A 455 -2.06 12.21 -4.93
N CYS A 456 -2.49 13.42 -5.24
CA CYS A 456 -1.99 14.62 -4.58
C CYS A 456 -2.33 14.57 -3.09
N TRP A 457 -1.45 15.11 -2.24
CA TRP A 457 -1.73 15.32 -0.83
C TRP A 457 -2.90 16.29 -0.63
N GLY A 458 -2.97 17.34 -1.45
CA GLY A 458 -4.04 18.32 -1.44
C GLY A 458 -4.47 18.77 -2.83
N SER A 459 -5.67 19.32 -2.90
CA SER A 459 -6.20 20.06 -4.05
C SER A 459 -6.65 21.42 -3.57
N GLU A 460 -6.03 22.46 -4.09
CA GLU A 460 -6.36 23.83 -3.80
C GLU A 460 -7.51 24.28 -4.73
N PHE A 461 -8.37 25.17 -4.25
CA PHE A 461 -9.47 25.78 -5.00
C PHE A 461 -9.96 27.08 -4.36
N ASP A 462 -10.47 27.96 -5.21
CA ASP A 462 -10.80 29.35 -4.91
C ASP A 462 -12.28 29.57 -4.61
N ILE A 463 -12.62 30.29 -3.55
CA ILE A 463 -13.99 30.49 -3.11
C ILE A 463 -14.38 32.00 -3.11
N HIS A 464 -15.41 32.35 -3.86
CA HIS A 464 -16.08 33.63 -3.79
C HIS A 464 -17.49 33.49 -3.20
N LEU A 465 -18.03 34.59 -2.67
CA LEU A 465 -19.39 34.67 -2.17
C LEU A 465 -20.25 35.48 -3.15
N THR A 466 -21.35 34.91 -3.64
CA THR A 466 -22.33 35.62 -4.49
C THR A 466 -23.11 36.68 -3.70
N ALA A 467 -23.80 37.61 -4.36
CA ALA A 467 -24.59 38.66 -3.69
C ALA A 467 -25.64 38.10 -2.71
N ASP A 468 -26.26 36.97 -3.05
CA ASP A 468 -27.24 36.24 -2.24
C ASP A 468 -26.62 35.21 -1.26
N GLY A 469 -25.30 35.26 -1.03
CA GLY A 469 -24.61 34.51 0.03
C GLY A 469 -24.35 33.04 -0.27
N VAL A 470 -24.21 32.64 -1.54
CA VAL A 470 -23.84 31.28 -1.95
C VAL A 470 -22.33 31.22 -2.22
N PRO A 471 -21.54 30.36 -1.53
CA PRO A 471 -20.14 30.15 -1.85
C PRO A 471 -19.98 29.35 -3.14
N VAL A 472 -19.25 29.89 -4.12
CA VAL A 472 -19.00 29.32 -5.44
C VAL A 472 -17.49 29.19 -5.70
N ILE A 473 -17.13 28.23 -6.57
CA ILE A 473 -15.72 27.90 -6.85
C ILE A 473 -15.31 28.52 -8.18
N HIS A 474 -14.47 29.55 -8.12
CA HIS A 474 -13.91 30.25 -9.29
C HIS A 474 -12.72 31.10 -8.85
N HIS A 475 -11.67 31.18 -9.66
CA HIS A 475 -10.48 31.96 -9.30
C HIS A 475 -10.71 33.46 -9.39
N ASP A 476 -11.16 33.94 -10.56
CA ASP A 476 -11.35 35.37 -10.79
C ASP A 476 -12.66 35.84 -10.17
N ARG A 477 -12.68 37.06 -9.68
CA ARG A 477 -13.88 37.72 -9.21
C ARG A 477 -14.93 37.87 -10.34
N HIS A 478 -14.47 37.91 -11.60
CA HIS A 478 -15.33 38.13 -12.76
C HIS A 478 -15.35 36.88 -13.67
N ILE A 479 -16.52 36.58 -14.23
CA ILE A 479 -16.74 35.64 -15.33
C ILE A 479 -17.16 36.46 -16.54
N GLY A 480 -16.21 36.82 -17.41
CA GLY A 480 -16.45 37.84 -18.43
C GLY A 480 -16.76 39.18 -17.79
N GLU A 481 -17.95 39.73 -18.07
CA GLU A 481 -18.41 41.00 -17.48
C GLU A 481 -19.18 40.86 -16.16
N LEU A 482 -19.50 39.60 -15.76
CA LEU A 482 -20.29 39.33 -14.57
C LEU A 482 -19.38 39.33 -13.32
N ASP A 483 -19.65 40.21 -12.36
CA ASP A 483 -18.99 40.25 -11.05
C ASP A 483 -19.71 39.29 -10.08
N ILE A 484 -19.01 38.23 -9.65
CA ILE A 484 -19.56 37.19 -8.78
C ILE A 484 -20.07 37.76 -7.45
N GLN A 485 -19.36 38.72 -6.85
CA GLN A 485 -19.68 39.26 -5.53
C GLN A 485 -20.92 40.15 -5.53
N THR A 486 -21.34 40.65 -6.70
CA THR A 486 -22.51 41.53 -6.87
C THR A 486 -23.64 40.87 -7.65
N SER A 487 -23.48 39.65 -8.12
CA SER A 487 -24.46 38.86 -8.88
C SER A 487 -25.13 37.78 -8.05
N ALA A 488 -26.39 37.45 -8.38
CA ALA A 488 -27.07 36.32 -7.77
C ALA A 488 -26.48 35.00 -8.23
N PHE A 489 -26.60 33.96 -7.41
CA PHE A 489 -26.08 32.63 -7.70
C PHE A 489 -26.58 32.08 -9.05
N GLU A 490 -27.84 32.22 -9.37
CA GLU A 490 -28.41 31.70 -10.62
C GLU A 490 -27.71 32.29 -11.86
N ASP A 491 -27.32 33.58 -11.82
CA ASP A 491 -26.60 34.23 -12.91
C ASP A 491 -25.18 33.71 -13.03
N VAL A 492 -24.50 33.48 -11.89
CA VAL A 492 -23.17 32.85 -11.83
C VAL A 492 -23.24 31.42 -12.37
N ARG A 493 -24.22 30.64 -11.93
CA ARG A 493 -24.44 29.23 -12.29
C ARG A 493 -24.77 29.02 -13.77
N ALA A 494 -25.38 30.04 -14.44
CA ALA A 494 -25.66 29.99 -15.87
C ALA A 494 -24.39 29.93 -16.72
N ASN A 495 -23.23 30.38 -16.19
CA ASN A 495 -21.95 30.33 -16.86
C ASN A 495 -21.33 28.92 -16.82
N ARG A 496 -20.44 28.66 -17.77
CA ARG A 496 -19.75 27.37 -17.90
C ARG A 496 -18.24 27.55 -17.82
N LEU A 497 -17.61 26.61 -17.11
CA LEU A 497 -16.17 26.45 -17.14
C LEU A 497 -15.70 25.95 -18.52
N ALA A 498 -14.41 26.03 -18.80
CA ALA A 498 -13.84 25.67 -20.11
C ALA A 498 -14.15 24.22 -20.54
N ASN A 499 -14.37 23.30 -19.59
CA ASN A 499 -14.75 21.91 -19.85
C ASN A 499 -16.27 21.68 -19.98
N GLY A 500 -17.08 22.75 -19.94
CA GLY A 500 -18.55 22.69 -20.03
C GLY A 500 -19.27 22.42 -18.70
N GLU A 501 -18.57 22.19 -17.61
CA GLU A 501 -19.17 22.08 -16.28
C GLU A 501 -19.75 23.44 -15.85
N PRO A 502 -20.83 23.45 -15.07
CA PRO A 502 -21.30 24.71 -14.44
C PRO A 502 -20.31 25.10 -13.33
N VAL A 503 -20.24 26.38 -13.00
CA VAL A 503 -19.49 26.88 -11.84
C VAL A 503 -19.97 26.12 -10.59
N PRO A 504 -19.09 25.36 -9.89
CA PRO A 504 -19.52 24.56 -8.75
C PRO A 504 -19.84 25.42 -7.53
N THR A 505 -20.79 24.97 -6.71
CA THR A 505 -20.92 25.45 -5.34
C THR A 505 -19.88 24.76 -4.41
N LEU A 506 -19.57 25.40 -3.28
CA LEU A 506 -18.74 24.76 -2.25
C LEU A 506 -19.32 23.41 -1.80
N ALA A 507 -20.64 23.31 -1.65
CA ALA A 507 -21.29 22.06 -1.23
C ALA A 507 -21.10 20.92 -2.24
N GLU A 508 -21.18 21.20 -3.55
CA GLU A 508 -20.94 20.22 -4.62
C GLU A 508 -19.46 19.79 -4.62
N TYR A 509 -18.55 20.75 -4.46
CA TYR A 509 -17.12 20.49 -4.44
C TYR A 509 -16.72 19.63 -3.23
N MET A 510 -17.19 19.97 -2.02
CA MET A 510 -16.99 19.20 -0.81
C MET A 510 -17.64 17.80 -0.87
N GLY A 511 -18.74 17.65 -1.63
CA GLY A 511 -19.31 16.35 -1.95
C GLY A 511 -18.35 15.45 -2.73
N GLN A 512 -17.53 15.99 -3.63
CA GLN A 512 -16.47 15.25 -4.32
C GLN A 512 -15.26 15.02 -3.39
N VAL A 513 -14.87 16.02 -2.56
CA VAL A 513 -13.79 15.84 -1.55
C VAL A 513 -14.08 14.64 -0.65
N ALA A 514 -15.30 14.47 -0.20
CA ALA A 514 -15.71 13.37 0.68
C ALA A 514 -15.55 11.96 0.06
N ARG A 515 -15.44 11.86 -1.27
CA ARG A 515 -15.26 10.56 -1.97
C ARG A 515 -13.84 10.01 -1.86
N ASN A 516 -12.85 10.87 -1.65
CA ASN A 516 -11.48 10.45 -1.39
C ASN A 516 -10.88 11.30 -0.25
N ARG A 517 -10.93 10.75 0.96
CA ARG A 517 -10.48 11.42 2.20
C ARG A 517 -8.96 11.50 2.35
N GLU A 518 -8.18 10.93 1.44
CA GLU A 518 -6.72 10.99 1.49
C GLU A 518 -6.15 12.27 0.85
N CYS A 519 -6.96 12.97 0.03
CA CYS A 519 -6.62 14.25 -0.56
C CYS A 519 -7.21 15.38 0.30
N MET A 520 -6.34 16.26 0.81
CA MET A 520 -6.76 17.45 1.59
C MET A 520 -7.51 18.43 0.70
N ALA A 521 -8.51 19.08 1.24
CA ALA A 521 -9.13 20.24 0.63
C ALA A 521 -8.40 21.51 1.09
N VAL A 522 -7.76 22.22 0.18
CA VAL A 522 -7.07 23.49 0.46
C VAL A 522 -7.96 24.62 -0.08
N LEU A 523 -8.61 25.34 0.83
CA LEU A 523 -9.66 26.30 0.54
C LEU A 523 -9.09 27.71 0.55
N GLU A 524 -8.95 28.34 -0.63
CA GLU A 524 -8.65 29.76 -0.69
C GLU A 524 -9.93 30.58 -0.55
N LEU A 525 -10.10 31.26 0.59
CA LEU A 525 -11.17 32.23 0.77
C LEU A 525 -10.69 33.56 0.16
N LYS A 526 -11.26 33.91 -0.99
CA LYS A 526 -10.90 35.14 -1.69
C LYS A 526 -11.34 36.38 -0.90
N PRO A 527 -10.53 37.47 -0.86
CA PRO A 527 -10.95 38.73 -0.26
C PRO A 527 -12.28 39.20 -0.83
N GLN A 528 -13.15 39.71 0.03
CA GLN A 528 -14.43 40.27 -0.36
C GLN A 528 -14.41 41.80 -0.35
N SER A 529 -15.49 42.43 -0.82
CA SER A 529 -15.57 43.88 -0.94
C SER A 529 -15.59 44.62 0.41
N THR A 530 -16.02 43.95 1.49
CA THR A 530 -16.04 44.49 2.86
C THR A 530 -15.73 43.42 3.88
N ALA A 531 -15.28 43.80 5.10
CA ALA A 531 -15.00 42.88 6.18
C ALA A 531 -16.24 42.08 6.60
N GLU A 532 -17.44 42.69 6.58
CA GLU A 532 -18.67 41.96 6.91
C GLU A 532 -18.97 40.85 5.89
N ARG A 533 -18.62 41.06 4.61
CA ARG A 533 -18.75 40.03 3.57
C ARG A 533 -17.68 38.94 3.73
N GLU A 534 -16.49 39.28 4.21
CA GLU A 534 -15.45 38.29 4.58
C GLU A 534 -15.93 37.46 5.77
N ASP A 535 -16.50 38.07 6.80
CA ASP A 535 -17.09 37.35 7.94
C ASP A 535 -18.21 36.40 7.52
N GLU A 536 -19.08 36.84 6.57
CA GLU A 536 -20.12 35.99 6.00
C GLU A 536 -19.55 34.81 5.23
N LEU A 537 -18.51 35.03 4.41
CA LEU A 537 -17.81 33.95 3.69
C LEU A 537 -17.23 32.92 4.65
N VAL A 538 -16.51 33.36 5.70
CA VAL A 538 -15.98 32.49 6.76
C VAL A 538 -17.11 31.67 7.39
N GLU A 539 -18.22 32.32 7.78
CA GLU A 539 -19.36 31.62 8.38
C GLU A 539 -19.94 30.54 7.45
N LYS A 540 -20.15 30.87 6.18
CA LYS A 540 -20.71 29.95 5.16
C LYS A 540 -19.77 28.76 4.92
N CYS A 541 -18.45 28.99 4.85
CA CYS A 541 -17.47 27.92 4.70
C CYS A 541 -17.48 27.00 5.92
N LEU A 542 -17.46 27.54 7.13
CA LEU A 542 -17.51 26.74 8.35
C LEU A 542 -18.83 25.93 8.48
N GLN A 543 -19.96 26.51 8.04
CA GLN A 543 -21.24 25.80 8.01
C GLN A 543 -21.22 24.62 7.02
N ALA A 544 -20.61 24.81 5.84
CA ALA A 544 -20.50 23.75 4.81
C ALA A 544 -19.65 22.55 5.28
N LEU A 545 -18.74 22.76 6.24
CA LEU A 545 -17.89 21.72 6.80
C LEU A 545 -18.55 20.96 7.97
N GLN A 546 -19.67 21.46 8.51
CA GLN A 546 -20.38 20.74 9.55
C GLN A 546 -21.01 19.46 8.97
N PRO A 547 -20.87 18.32 9.67
CA PRO A 547 -21.53 17.10 9.21
C PRO A 547 -23.03 17.33 9.14
N ALA A 548 -23.65 16.94 8.03
CA ALA A 548 -25.10 16.99 7.88
C ALA A 548 -25.75 16.28 9.09
N PRO A 549 -26.80 16.84 9.71
CA PRO A 549 -27.45 16.21 10.83
C PRO A 549 -27.87 14.80 10.44
N ALA A 550 -27.42 13.82 11.22
CA ALA A 550 -27.68 12.40 10.97
C ALA A 550 -29.21 12.16 10.99
N ARG A 551 -29.83 12.19 9.82
CA ARG A 551 -31.25 11.84 9.67
C ARG A 551 -31.37 10.34 9.89
N ASN A 552 -32.07 9.93 10.96
CA ASN A 552 -32.41 8.55 11.33
C ASN A 552 -31.30 7.70 12.00
N VAL A 553 -30.38 8.29 12.74
CA VAL A 553 -29.52 7.52 13.65
C VAL A 553 -30.21 7.41 15.03
N PRO A 554 -30.46 6.19 15.55
CA PRO A 554 -30.98 6.03 16.91
C PRO A 554 -30.11 6.74 17.94
N PRO A 555 -30.68 7.31 19.03
CA PRO A 555 -29.94 8.10 20.01
C PRO A 555 -28.71 7.39 20.60
N GLU A 556 -28.76 6.08 20.75
CA GLU A 556 -27.69 5.23 21.24
C GLU A 556 -26.46 5.18 20.30
N PHE A 557 -26.64 5.44 19.01
CA PHE A 557 -25.56 5.50 18.01
C PHE A 557 -25.19 6.93 17.66
N ALA A 558 -25.87 7.95 18.19
CA ALA A 558 -25.60 9.35 17.91
C ALA A 558 -24.17 9.78 18.33
N ALA A 559 -23.62 9.17 19.37
CA ALA A 559 -22.23 9.40 19.81
C ALA A 559 -21.20 8.76 18.83
N PHE A 560 -21.56 7.65 18.16
CA PHE A 560 -20.75 6.98 17.18
C PHE A 560 -20.79 7.71 15.83
N ALA A 561 -21.95 8.21 15.46
CA ALA A 561 -22.15 9.03 14.24
C ALA A 561 -21.46 10.40 14.32
N ARG A 562 -21.24 10.93 15.52
CA ARG A 562 -20.49 12.19 15.75
C ARG A 562 -18.97 12.04 15.68
N ARG A 563 -18.43 10.82 15.59
CA ARG A 563 -17.01 10.55 15.31
C ARG A 563 -16.71 10.50 13.81
N GLN A 564 -17.41 11.30 12.99
CA GLN A 564 -16.85 11.64 11.68
C GLN A 564 -15.66 12.56 11.97
N GLU A 565 -14.45 12.10 11.61
CA GLU A 565 -13.27 12.95 11.64
C GLU A 565 -13.58 14.23 10.87
N PRO A 566 -13.18 15.42 11.40
CA PRO A 566 -13.35 16.67 10.69
C PRO A 566 -12.80 16.51 9.27
N ALA A 567 -13.46 17.12 8.29
CA ALA A 567 -12.95 17.13 6.93
C ALA A 567 -11.48 17.58 6.98
N LYS A 568 -10.61 16.86 6.27
CA LYS A 568 -9.20 17.24 6.16
C LYS A 568 -9.13 18.50 5.31
N VAL A 569 -9.11 19.65 5.96
CA VAL A 569 -9.21 20.98 5.36
C VAL A 569 -8.06 21.85 5.83
N VAL A 570 -7.48 22.58 4.88
CA VAL A 570 -6.58 23.71 5.10
C VAL A 570 -7.28 24.95 4.56
N PHE A 571 -7.31 26.03 5.33
CA PHE A 571 -7.77 27.33 4.89
C PHE A 571 -6.57 28.18 4.51
N ILE A 572 -6.69 28.89 3.39
CA ILE A 572 -5.69 29.85 2.94
C ILE A 572 -6.39 31.15 2.52
N SER A 573 -5.76 32.30 2.68
CA SER A 573 -6.28 33.58 2.22
C SER A 573 -5.21 34.66 2.08
N PHE A 574 -5.39 35.55 1.12
CA PHE A 574 -4.66 36.83 1.03
C PHE A 574 -5.19 37.86 2.03
N SER A 575 -6.43 37.71 2.52
CA SER A 575 -6.98 38.59 3.55
C SER A 575 -6.48 38.18 4.94
N HIS A 576 -5.70 39.05 5.57
CA HIS A 576 -5.24 38.85 6.94
C HIS A 576 -6.45 38.75 7.91
N HIS A 577 -7.50 39.56 7.67
CA HIS A 577 -8.74 39.51 8.46
C HIS A 577 -9.43 38.13 8.38
N ILE A 578 -9.54 37.54 7.18
CA ILE A 578 -10.09 36.17 7.02
C ILE A 578 -9.26 35.16 7.83
N CYS A 579 -7.92 35.24 7.75
CA CYS A 579 -7.05 34.31 8.50
C CYS A 579 -7.25 34.45 10.02
N GLN A 580 -7.34 35.68 10.54
CA GLN A 580 -7.60 35.95 11.96
C GLN A 580 -8.97 35.41 12.39
N GLU A 581 -10.04 35.64 11.59
CA GLU A 581 -11.38 35.16 11.90
C GLU A 581 -11.49 33.63 11.87
N LEU A 582 -10.83 32.96 10.89
CA LEU A 582 -10.74 31.50 10.84
C LEU A 582 -10.02 30.94 12.05
N SER A 583 -8.86 31.48 12.41
CA SER A 583 -8.08 31.04 13.59
C SER A 583 -8.86 31.21 14.88
N ARG A 584 -9.61 32.29 15.01
CA ARG A 584 -10.46 32.57 16.17
C ARG A 584 -11.69 31.66 16.25
N ARG A 585 -12.40 31.44 15.12
CA ARG A 585 -13.68 30.69 15.09
C ARG A 585 -13.47 29.18 14.97
N ALA A 586 -12.35 28.74 14.38
CA ALA A 586 -12.07 27.34 14.09
C ALA A 586 -10.62 26.94 14.41
N PRO A 587 -10.16 27.05 15.67
CA PRO A 587 -8.75 26.89 16.07
C PRO A 587 -8.21 25.47 15.88
N GLY A 588 -9.06 24.50 15.50
CA GLY A 588 -8.65 23.14 15.18
C GLY A 588 -8.26 22.91 13.72
N TYR A 589 -8.41 23.92 12.85
CA TYR A 589 -8.02 23.83 11.45
C TYR A 589 -6.65 24.48 11.21
N MET A 590 -5.98 24.03 10.14
CA MET A 590 -4.81 24.70 9.59
C MET A 590 -5.25 25.94 8.84
N VAL A 591 -4.67 27.10 9.16
CA VAL A 591 -4.90 28.40 8.51
C VAL A 591 -3.55 28.94 8.08
N GLN A 592 -3.38 29.23 6.79
CA GLN A 592 -2.14 29.75 6.22
C GLN A 592 -2.40 31.10 5.52
N TYR A 593 -1.50 32.03 5.74
CA TYR A 593 -1.57 33.36 5.15
C TYR A 593 -0.77 33.41 3.83
N LEU A 594 -1.30 34.11 2.78
CA LEU A 594 -0.80 34.03 1.41
C LEU A 594 0.07 35.23 0.96
N GLU A 595 -0.11 36.46 1.49
CA GLU A 595 0.45 37.71 0.91
C GLU A 595 1.98 37.74 0.94
N GLY A 596 2.64 37.14 1.93
CA GLY A 596 4.09 37.06 1.99
C GLY A 596 4.80 38.28 2.57
N ASP A 597 4.08 39.16 3.22
CA ASP A 597 4.57 40.44 3.79
C ASP A 597 4.73 40.42 5.32
N ILE A 598 4.32 39.34 5.99
CA ILE A 598 4.36 39.18 7.46
C ILE A 598 5.27 38.01 7.83
N ALA A 599 6.17 38.25 8.79
CA ALA A 599 7.07 37.19 9.29
C ALA A 599 6.30 36.12 10.12
N PRO A 600 6.77 34.84 10.12
CA PRO A 600 6.11 33.73 10.83
C PRO A 600 5.83 33.99 12.30
N ALA A 601 6.76 34.59 13.04
CA ALA A 601 6.59 34.88 14.47
C ALA A 601 5.39 35.82 14.76
N GLN A 602 5.12 36.79 13.89
CA GLN A 602 3.99 37.68 14.05
C GLN A 602 2.66 36.92 13.83
N LEU A 603 2.54 36.17 12.74
CA LEU A 603 1.35 35.37 12.42
C LEU A 603 1.05 34.32 13.50
N HIS A 604 2.10 33.67 14.02
CA HIS A 604 1.97 32.72 15.12
C HIS A 604 1.41 33.40 16.40
N ALA A 605 1.86 34.60 16.74
CA ALA A 605 1.35 35.35 17.87
C ALA A 605 -0.15 35.70 17.74
N GLU A 606 -0.67 35.75 16.52
CA GLU A 606 -2.08 36.01 16.20
C GLU A 606 -2.93 34.71 16.11
N GLY A 607 -2.29 33.55 16.27
CA GLY A 607 -2.95 32.23 16.24
C GLY A 607 -3.06 31.63 14.83
N ILE A 608 -2.43 32.26 13.82
CA ILE A 608 -2.32 31.71 12.45
C ILE A 608 -1.18 30.66 12.47
N ASN A 609 -1.45 29.45 12.00
CA ASN A 609 -0.58 28.32 12.22
C ASN A 609 0.15 27.83 10.95
N GLY A 610 0.19 28.67 9.90
CA GLY A 610 0.97 28.39 8.69
C GLY A 610 1.18 29.61 7.80
N ILE A 611 2.17 29.50 6.92
CA ILE A 611 2.44 30.44 5.83
C ILE A 611 2.34 29.68 4.50
N ASP A 612 1.69 30.33 3.51
CA ASP A 612 1.56 29.82 2.16
C ASP A 612 1.99 30.93 1.20
N TYR A 613 3.30 31.03 0.96
CA TYR A 613 3.87 32.20 0.28
C TYR A 613 4.34 31.88 -1.13
N HIS A 614 4.26 32.90 -1.99
CA HIS A 614 4.87 32.82 -3.30
C HIS A 614 6.36 32.45 -3.14
N TYR A 615 6.86 31.47 -3.88
CA TYR A 615 8.21 30.92 -3.73
C TYR A 615 9.33 31.98 -3.77
N SER A 616 9.11 33.12 -4.46
CA SER A 616 10.05 34.23 -4.49
C SER A 616 10.26 34.91 -3.12
N VAL A 617 9.32 34.75 -2.19
CA VAL A 617 9.48 35.23 -0.80
C VAL A 617 10.53 34.39 -0.10
N PHE A 618 10.52 33.07 -0.28
CA PHE A 618 11.50 32.16 0.32
C PHE A 618 12.91 32.33 -0.28
N TYR A 619 13.03 32.82 -1.50
CA TYR A 619 14.36 33.25 -2.01
C TYR A 619 14.92 34.49 -1.32
N LYS A 620 14.05 35.37 -0.80
CA LYS A 620 14.45 36.58 -0.06
C LYS A 620 14.62 36.29 1.43
N HIS A 621 13.82 35.41 1.97
CA HIS A 621 13.70 35.06 3.37
C HIS A 621 13.74 33.52 3.56
N PRO A 622 14.86 32.84 3.21
CA PRO A 622 14.98 31.39 3.38
C PRO A 622 14.92 30.97 4.85
N GLU A 623 15.27 31.86 5.76
CA GLU A 623 15.19 31.66 7.21
C GLU A 623 13.75 31.48 7.72
N TRP A 624 12.74 31.99 7.02
CA TRP A 624 11.33 31.90 7.44
C TRP A 624 10.79 30.47 7.42
N VAL A 625 11.36 29.59 6.61
CA VAL A 625 10.98 28.17 6.61
C VAL A 625 11.34 27.54 7.96
N GLN A 626 12.59 27.72 8.43
CA GLN A 626 13.03 27.19 9.70
C GLN A 626 12.35 27.89 10.89
N GLU A 627 12.16 29.23 10.83
CA GLU A 627 11.43 29.99 11.84
C GLU A 627 10.00 29.50 12.02
N ALA A 628 9.28 29.23 10.91
CA ALA A 628 7.94 28.68 10.95
C ALA A 628 7.92 27.28 11.60
N HIS A 629 8.86 26.41 11.22
CA HIS A 629 8.98 25.06 11.79
C HIS A 629 9.30 25.09 13.29
N ASP A 630 10.19 25.98 13.74
CA ASP A 630 10.52 26.15 15.17
C ASP A 630 9.32 26.60 16.01
N LEU A 631 8.36 27.29 15.37
CA LEU A 631 7.09 27.69 15.95
C LEU A 631 5.98 26.65 15.82
N GLY A 632 6.24 25.52 15.13
CA GLY A 632 5.24 24.49 14.86
C GLY A 632 4.23 24.86 13.76
N MET A 633 4.56 25.86 12.94
CA MET A 633 3.76 26.27 11.77
C MET A 633 4.13 25.45 10.54
N THR A 634 3.19 25.35 9.60
CA THR A 634 3.40 24.72 8.29
C THR A 634 3.78 25.75 7.23
N VAL A 635 4.54 25.29 6.22
CA VAL A 635 5.05 26.13 5.13
C VAL A 635 4.63 25.54 3.79
N ASN A 636 3.87 26.31 3.00
CA ASN A 636 3.56 26.00 1.60
C ASN A 636 4.19 27.02 0.68
N ALA A 637 4.61 26.61 -0.50
CA ALA A 637 5.12 27.48 -1.57
C ALA A 637 4.26 27.37 -2.83
N TRP A 638 3.84 28.51 -3.40
CA TRP A 638 3.01 28.58 -4.61
C TRP A 638 3.53 29.62 -5.60
N THR A 639 3.18 29.62 -6.87
CA THR A 639 2.88 28.43 -7.70
C THR A 639 4.18 27.99 -8.30
N VAL A 640 4.64 26.78 -7.96
CA VAL A 640 5.99 26.32 -8.29
C VAL A 640 5.89 25.26 -9.41
N ASP A 641 6.23 25.66 -10.63
CA ASP A 641 6.04 24.86 -11.83
C ASP A 641 7.34 24.46 -12.53
N ASP A 642 8.45 25.15 -12.26
CA ASP A 642 9.74 24.90 -12.88
C ASP A 642 10.65 24.02 -12.03
N ARG A 643 11.38 23.08 -12.66
CA ARG A 643 12.30 22.14 -11.98
C ARG A 643 13.23 22.83 -10.97
N LYS A 644 13.87 23.92 -11.37
CA LYS A 644 14.81 24.66 -10.52
C LYS A 644 14.15 25.15 -9.22
N ASP A 645 12.94 25.70 -9.33
CA ASP A 645 12.23 26.27 -8.20
C ASP A 645 11.65 25.17 -7.30
N ILE A 646 11.21 24.05 -7.90
CA ILE A 646 10.77 22.85 -7.16
C ILE A 646 11.93 22.28 -6.34
N GLU A 647 13.12 22.11 -6.96
CA GLU A 647 14.33 21.63 -6.26
C GLU A 647 14.72 22.58 -5.12
N ALA A 648 14.70 23.90 -5.35
CA ALA A 648 15.02 24.89 -4.33
C ALA A 648 14.04 24.86 -3.15
N MET A 649 12.74 24.76 -3.39
CA MET A 649 11.72 24.67 -2.31
C MET A 649 11.82 23.36 -1.55
N ARG A 650 12.05 22.22 -2.24
CA ARG A 650 12.35 20.93 -1.61
C ARG A 650 13.56 21.03 -0.68
N ASP A 651 14.66 21.62 -1.16
CA ASP A 651 15.93 21.70 -0.43
C ASP A 651 15.85 22.69 0.76
N LEU A 652 14.99 23.70 0.68
CA LEU A 652 14.63 24.55 1.81
C LEU A 652 13.77 23.83 2.85
N GLY A 653 13.13 22.73 2.48
CA GLY A 653 12.32 21.90 3.38
C GLY A 653 10.89 22.38 3.57
N VAL A 654 10.27 23.07 2.59
CA VAL A 654 8.87 23.44 2.67
C VAL A 654 7.98 22.20 2.81
N ASP A 655 6.90 22.30 3.58
CA ASP A 655 6.00 21.15 3.83
C ASP A 655 5.11 20.83 2.62
N GLN A 656 4.70 21.86 1.86
CA GLN A 656 3.89 21.69 0.66
C GLN A 656 4.44 22.52 -0.51
N ILE A 657 4.20 22.01 -1.71
CA ILE A 657 4.39 22.73 -2.98
C ILE A 657 3.05 22.73 -3.73
N THR A 658 2.48 23.93 -3.92
CA THR A 658 1.29 24.14 -4.77
C THR A 658 1.77 24.37 -6.21
N THR A 659 1.26 23.56 -7.15
CA THR A 659 1.74 23.50 -8.54
C THR A 659 0.63 23.23 -9.56
N ASN A 660 0.81 23.75 -10.79
CA ASN A 660 0.02 23.33 -11.96
C ASN A 660 0.54 22.02 -12.59
N ASN A 661 1.74 21.58 -12.22
CA ASN A 661 2.39 20.38 -12.78
C ASN A 661 2.72 19.34 -11.70
N PRO A 662 1.70 18.68 -11.11
CA PRO A 662 1.91 17.67 -10.06
C PRO A 662 2.83 16.51 -10.50
N VAL A 663 2.85 16.21 -11.82
CA VAL A 663 3.71 15.13 -12.37
C VAL A 663 5.17 15.48 -12.20
N LEU A 664 5.58 16.68 -12.61
CA LEU A 664 6.98 17.13 -12.50
C LEU A 664 7.44 17.22 -11.05
N VAL A 665 6.58 17.76 -10.16
CA VAL A 665 6.91 17.82 -8.73
C VAL A 665 7.11 16.42 -8.17
N ARG A 666 6.24 15.47 -8.50
CA ARG A 666 6.38 14.07 -8.07
C ARG A 666 7.69 13.46 -8.55
N GLU A 667 8.01 13.62 -9.83
CA GLU A 667 9.27 13.12 -10.39
C GLU A 667 10.47 13.63 -9.60
N ILE A 668 10.56 14.95 -9.37
CA ILE A 668 11.67 15.59 -8.67
C ILE A 668 11.77 15.15 -7.20
N LEU A 669 10.62 15.10 -6.48
CA LEU A 669 10.61 14.69 -5.08
C LEU A 669 11.03 13.23 -4.89
N TRP A 670 10.78 12.37 -5.89
CA TRP A 670 11.08 10.94 -5.85
C TRP A 670 12.29 10.54 -6.69
N GLU A 671 13.05 11.49 -7.24
CA GLU A 671 14.38 11.25 -7.80
C GLU A 671 15.32 10.74 -6.69
N ARG A 672 15.79 9.46 -6.81
CA ARG A 672 16.65 8.78 -5.83
C ARG A 672 17.97 8.42 -6.46
#